data_bbde717659f4067f6a42286234fb09ac
#
_entry.id   bbde717659f4067f6a42286234fb09ac
#
_cell.length_a   1.000
_cell.length_b   1.000
_cell.length_c   1.000
_cell.angle_alpha   90.00
_cell.angle_beta   90.00
_cell.angle_gamma   90.00
#
_symmetry.space_group_name_H-M   'P 1'
#
loop_
_entity.id
_entity.type
_entity.pdbx_description
1 polymer ?
#
loop_
_entity_poly.entity_id
_entity_poly.type
_entity_poly.pdbx_seq_one_letter_code
_entity_poly.pdbx_strand_id
1 'polypeptide(L)'
;MEELGLVRLPPPAPRVARSAKRKLVDDGQPLPPLPHLPRSVEQIPDLHLSLIVDANDCQHMIWNRLISRQHPLKGTPLVGAQLRYLIWAGSELVGALGFGPPSFYLSCRDCWIGWDAQAREQNRHLVIGLSRFLIRPKLHCANLASHCYRLVLQRVRADWFERYGVSPVLVETYIDRSTYTGRSLVAANWLRIGQSLGRGRTSPNQHARPRSAKDVWVWQWDPQARARLQERRLPVVVPRSVFSHSQQDHWVQEELDGLDLGHVKLQKRFARMLQDRWAHPDWSFYTSFGGRAGGKAAYAFIENDGAQLQFENLLAPHQNNTRRRMAAEKVVVLAQDTTTLSYNGLLQTKGLGPVGDDRKPGRGLLLHSLQAFRLDRVPLGCAWAKVWARDWVSDTAHRNQQSIDQKESVRWVDAFQAAASIAAQMPGTEVFVSADRESDIMDLYDRVTVTPPNLHLLIRAQHDRVLDCEEKLWDYLSRQPCGATMEVEIPRNKDRLARTARLELRWARIQIKPPRVGCKNSWGTTGLSALMAREINPPKGAEPIDWVLLSDWKIDSAKTARRMVQWYGLRWGIECWHQVLKDVCRVETRQLKTAQALSRALVLDMIVAWRVLLLCRLGKAHPHLPASVLYSPEELAILEVFKNEALSLERAPGADDPLEASTEKVAQLTSVAGGLAPETLAAGASIVPSQLSPVKSTLTMFQANLIVAMLGGFWGRQSDGHPGPDLMGRGLLVLNALVTWERMKKMNPTKNAPGKQPRSKPG
;
A
#
# COMPACT_ATOMS: atom_id res chain seq x y z
N MET A 1 -17.54 -33.04 20.93
CA MET A 1 -16.52 -33.66 20.06
C MET A 1 -15.42 -34.35 20.87
N GLU A 2 -14.98 -33.74 21.98
CA GLU A 2 -14.06 -34.40 22.94
C GLU A 2 -14.77 -35.50 23.73
N GLU A 3 -16.00 -35.27 24.18
CA GLU A 3 -16.86 -36.25 24.83
C GLU A 3 -17.23 -37.45 23.92
N LEU A 4 -17.14 -37.28 22.61
CA LEU A 4 -17.39 -38.33 21.62
C LEU A 4 -16.08 -39.02 21.15
N GLY A 5 -14.94 -38.70 21.76
CA GLY A 5 -13.64 -39.29 21.43
C GLY A 5 -13.09 -38.96 20.04
N LEU A 6 -13.71 -37.99 19.33
CA LEU A 6 -13.34 -37.62 17.96
C LEU A 6 -12.20 -36.58 17.89
N VAL A 7 -11.93 -35.88 18.98
CA VAL A 7 -10.85 -34.85 19.09
C VAL A 7 -10.30 -34.89 20.52
N ARG A 8 -8.99 -34.99 20.67
CA ARG A 8 -8.29 -34.83 21.95
C ARG A 8 -7.70 -33.42 21.99
N LEU A 9 -8.28 -32.56 22.80
CA LEU A 9 -7.73 -31.20 22.98
C LEU A 9 -6.44 -31.30 23.81
N PRO A 10 -5.40 -30.50 23.47
CA PRO A 10 -4.23 -30.42 24.32
C PRO A 10 -4.63 -29.84 25.70
N PRO A 11 -3.93 -30.21 26.78
CA PRO A 11 -4.21 -29.66 28.09
C PRO A 11 -4.13 -28.13 28.05
N PRO A 12 -5.03 -27.44 28.77
CA PRO A 12 -5.02 -25.97 28.79
C PRO A 12 -3.65 -25.47 29.24
N ALA A 13 -3.06 -24.56 28.47
CA ALA A 13 -1.78 -23.97 28.80
C ALA A 13 -1.81 -23.41 30.23
N PRO A 14 -0.73 -23.59 31.03
CA PRO A 14 -0.67 -23.10 32.40
C PRO A 14 -1.00 -21.61 32.41
N ARG A 15 -1.95 -21.21 33.26
CA ARG A 15 -2.37 -19.82 33.39
C ARG A 15 -1.16 -19.00 33.82
N VAL A 16 -0.56 -18.25 32.88
CA VAL A 16 0.40 -17.20 33.21
C VAL A 16 -0.29 -16.26 34.20
N ALA A 17 0.30 -16.07 35.38
CA ALA A 17 -0.22 -15.20 36.39
C ALA A 17 -0.51 -13.84 35.76
N ARG A 18 -1.77 -13.36 35.84
CA ARG A 18 -2.19 -12.08 35.27
C ARG A 18 -1.26 -11.01 35.84
N SER A 19 -0.47 -10.36 34.96
CA SER A 19 0.34 -9.21 35.36
C SER A 19 -0.56 -8.24 36.13
N ALA A 20 -0.08 -7.78 37.29
CA ALA A 20 -0.80 -6.82 38.13
C ALA A 20 -1.31 -5.68 37.22
N LYS A 21 -2.57 -5.27 37.39
CA LYS A 21 -3.17 -4.17 36.64
C LYS A 21 -2.21 -3.00 36.67
N ARG A 22 -1.58 -2.65 35.56
CA ARG A 22 -0.73 -1.47 35.47
C ARG A 22 -1.54 -0.27 35.94
N LYS A 23 -1.09 0.39 36.97
CA LYS A 23 -1.62 1.67 37.46
C LYS A 23 -0.80 2.79 36.84
N LEU A 24 -1.39 3.98 36.70
CA LEU A 24 -0.60 5.17 36.39
C LEU A 24 0.45 5.36 37.49
N VAL A 25 1.69 5.58 37.12
CA VAL A 25 2.76 5.85 38.03
C VAL A 25 2.55 7.27 38.59
N ASP A 26 2.41 7.38 39.93
CA ASP A 26 2.43 8.63 40.66
C ASP A 26 3.75 8.65 41.44
N ASP A 27 4.59 9.62 41.18
CA ASP A 27 5.93 9.75 41.74
C ASP A 27 5.94 10.42 43.13
N GLY A 28 4.77 10.70 43.68
CA GLY A 28 4.62 11.34 45.01
C GLY A 28 4.86 12.85 45.00
N GLN A 29 5.43 13.43 43.95
CA GLN A 29 5.73 14.87 43.89
C GLN A 29 4.46 15.73 44.00
N PRO A 30 4.53 16.95 44.54
CA PRO A 30 3.39 17.86 44.61
C PRO A 30 2.91 18.26 43.23
N LEU A 31 1.61 18.51 43.09
CA LEU A 31 1.07 19.16 41.88
C LEU A 31 1.44 20.66 41.90
N PRO A 32 1.59 21.31 40.78
CA PRO A 32 1.69 22.75 40.68
C PRO A 32 0.57 23.43 41.49
N PRO A 33 0.79 24.63 42.04
CA PRO A 33 -0.22 25.35 42.79
C PRO A 33 -1.51 25.52 42.00
N LEU A 34 -2.62 25.76 42.67
CA LEU A 34 -3.90 25.98 42.02
C LEU A 34 -3.92 27.40 41.42
N PRO A 35 -4.22 27.58 40.13
CA PRO A 35 -4.22 28.90 39.52
C PRO A 35 -5.36 29.78 40.00
N HIS A 36 -5.12 31.10 40.00
CA HIS A 36 -6.15 32.11 40.18
C HIS A 36 -6.70 32.48 38.81
N LEU A 37 -7.86 31.91 38.45
CA LEU A 37 -8.49 32.22 37.16
C LEU A 37 -9.51 33.37 37.28
N PRO A 38 -9.65 34.18 36.21
CA PRO A 38 -10.71 35.19 36.17
C PRO A 38 -12.09 34.53 36.11
N ARG A 39 -13.15 35.32 36.31
CA ARG A 39 -14.53 34.82 36.34
C ARG A 39 -15.02 34.26 35.00
N SER A 40 -14.47 34.73 33.87
CA SER A 40 -14.82 34.29 32.53
C SER A 40 -13.56 33.88 31.75
N VAL A 41 -13.68 32.85 30.89
CA VAL A 41 -12.60 32.34 30.05
C VAL A 41 -12.08 33.40 29.06
N GLU A 42 -12.92 34.33 28.62
CA GLU A 42 -12.55 35.41 27.70
C GLU A 42 -11.50 36.37 28.28
N GLN A 43 -11.37 36.38 29.62
CA GLN A 43 -10.38 37.18 30.33
C GLN A 43 -9.04 36.47 30.54
N ILE A 44 -8.91 35.21 30.09
CA ILE A 44 -7.65 34.45 30.12
C ILE A 44 -6.87 34.75 28.82
N PRO A 45 -5.73 35.46 28.89
CA PRO A 45 -5.05 35.93 27.65
C PRO A 45 -4.37 34.79 26.90
N ASP A 46 -3.97 33.72 27.58
CA ASP A 46 -3.22 32.59 26.95
C ASP A 46 -3.73 31.26 27.55
N LEU A 47 -4.86 30.80 27.06
CA LEU A 47 -5.35 29.45 27.36
C LEU A 47 -4.95 28.51 26.24
N HIS A 48 -4.03 27.57 26.51
CA HIS A 48 -3.48 26.69 25.49
C HIS A 48 -3.37 25.23 25.95
N LEU A 49 -3.11 24.35 24.97
CA LEU A 49 -2.91 22.93 25.18
C LEU A 49 -1.47 22.54 24.85
N SER A 50 -0.80 21.83 25.75
CA SER A 50 0.47 21.16 25.46
C SER A 50 0.24 19.68 25.23
N LEU A 51 0.72 19.15 24.09
CA LEU A 51 0.69 17.73 23.77
C LEU A 51 1.88 17.04 24.44
N ILE A 52 1.63 15.94 25.14
CA ILE A 52 2.67 15.09 25.71
C ILE A 52 3.14 14.12 24.65
N VAL A 53 4.38 14.28 24.19
CA VAL A 53 4.91 13.53 23.04
C VAL A 53 5.27 12.11 23.45
N ASP A 54 5.98 11.90 24.56
CA ASP A 54 6.43 10.57 25.01
C ASP A 54 6.44 10.40 26.55
N ALA A 55 6.97 9.28 27.02
CA ALA A 55 7.05 8.98 28.44
C ALA A 55 8.20 9.71 29.15
N ASN A 56 9.17 10.26 28.42
CA ASN A 56 10.33 11.00 28.96
C ASN A 56 10.02 12.49 29.10
N ASP A 57 8.92 12.96 28.48
CA ASP A 57 8.44 14.33 28.66
C ASP A 57 8.15 14.60 30.15
N CYS A 58 8.74 15.65 30.70
CA CYS A 58 8.51 16.05 32.08
C CYS A 58 7.01 16.27 32.39
N GLN A 59 6.22 16.66 31.42
CA GLN A 59 4.78 16.85 31.53
C GLN A 59 4.02 15.52 31.68
N HIS A 60 4.63 14.40 31.25
CA HIS A 60 4.03 13.06 31.41
C HIS A 60 3.75 12.73 32.87
N MET A 61 4.67 13.02 33.77
CA MET A 61 4.49 12.76 35.19
C MET A 61 3.48 13.72 35.83
N ILE A 62 3.42 14.97 35.37
CA ILE A 62 2.40 15.94 35.78
C ILE A 62 1.01 15.43 35.44
N TRP A 63 0.82 14.95 34.20
CA TRP A 63 -0.45 14.38 33.72
C TRP A 63 -0.85 13.15 34.55
N ASN A 64 0.08 12.23 34.81
CA ASN A 64 -0.16 11.03 35.61
C ASN A 64 -0.60 11.38 37.04
N ARG A 65 0.11 12.28 37.72
CA ARG A 65 -0.23 12.78 39.07
C ARG A 65 -1.61 13.43 39.07
N LEU A 66 -1.89 14.30 38.11
CA LEU A 66 -3.14 15.02 38.03
C LEU A 66 -4.33 14.07 37.87
N ILE A 67 -4.24 13.12 36.91
CA ILE A 67 -5.31 12.14 36.66
C ILE A 67 -5.46 11.15 37.83
N SER A 68 -4.37 10.64 38.40
CA SER A 68 -4.45 9.68 39.51
C SER A 68 -5.08 10.28 40.77
N ARG A 69 -4.79 11.56 41.07
CA ARG A 69 -5.26 12.22 42.30
C ARG A 69 -6.61 12.90 42.17
N GLN A 70 -6.91 13.53 41.04
CA GLN A 70 -8.07 14.42 40.89
C GLN A 70 -9.15 13.92 39.93
N HIS A 71 -8.85 12.95 39.01
CA HIS A 71 -9.87 12.45 38.08
C HIS A 71 -10.71 11.32 38.70
N PRO A 72 -12.05 11.27 38.51
CA PRO A 72 -12.93 10.23 39.08
C PRO A 72 -12.51 8.78 38.77
N LEU A 73 -11.91 8.52 37.61
CA LEU A 73 -11.41 7.20 37.19
C LEU A 73 -10.04 6.86 37.77
N LYS A 74 -9.44 7.77 38.54
CA LYS A 74 -8.15 7.63 39.23
C LYS A 74 -7.08 6.98 38.32
N GLY A 75 -6.15 6.25 38.90
CA GLY A 75 -4.96 5.66 38.26
C GLY A 75 -5.20 4.58 37.21
N THR A 76 -6.36 4.52 36.57
CA THR A 76 -6.58 3.61 35.44
C THR A 76 -5.91 4.18 34.18
N PRO A 77 -4.91 3.50 33.58
CA PRO A 77 -4.22 4.00 32.40
C PRO A 77 -5.13 4.00 31.16
N LEU A 78 -4.80 4.86 30.19
CA LEU A 78 -5.31 4.73 28.84
C LEU A 78 -4.71 3.48 28.17
N VAL A 79 -5.44 2.83 27.29
CA VAL A 79 -5.04 1.57 26.64
C VAL A 79 -5.04 1.79 25.12
N GLY A 80 -4.00 1.31 24.45
CA GLY A 80 -3.85 1.42 23.00
C GLY A 80 -3.40 2.80 22.54
N ALA A 81 -3.73 3.16 21.29
CA ALA A 81 -3.43 4.47 20.72
C ALA A 81 -3.98 5.60 21.62
N GLN A 82 -3.16 6.59 21.93
CA GLN A 82 -3.56 7.63 22.89
C GLN A 82 -2.84 8.95 22.66
N LEU A 83 -3.56 10.05 22.89
CA LEU A 83 -2.99 11.39 23.03
C LEU A 83 -3.33 11.96 24.40
N ARG A 84 -2.39 12.65 25.00
CA ARG A 84 -2.52 13.28 26.31
C ARG A 84 -2.17 14.75 26.19
N TYR A 85 -3.00 15.58 26.81
CA TYR A 85 -2.77 17.03 26.82
C TYR A 85 -2.86 17.55 28.24
N LEU A 86 -2.03 18.54 28.57
CA LEU A 86 -2.23 19.43 29.69
C LEU A 86 -2.86 20.74 29.21
N ILE A 87 -3.70 21.32 30.05
CA ILE A 87 -4.38 22.60 29.82
C ILE A 87 -3.67 23.64 30.67
N TRP A 88 -3.21 24.71 30.07
CA TRP A 88 -2.48 25.79 30.72
C TRP A 88 -3.17 27.14 30.50
N ALA A 89 -3.13 28.00 31.49
CA ALA A 89 -3.42 29.43 31.41
C ALA A 89 -2.09 30.17 31.65
N GLY A 90 -1.42 30.63 30.58
CA GLY A 90 -0.02 31.04 30.66
C GLY A 90 0.85 29.88 31.17
N SER A 91 1.52 30.07 32.32
CA SER A 91 2.34 29.04 32.97
C SER A 91 1.58 28.23 34.06
N GLU A 92 0.30 28.49 34.27
CA GLU A 92 -0.48 27.89 35.35
C GLU A 92 -1.27 26.66 34.87
N LEU A 93 -1.16 25.53 35.59
CA LEU A 93 -1.83 24.27 35.22
C LEU A 93 -3.31 24.30 35.57
N VAL A 94 -4.17 24.25 34.54
CA VAL A 94 -5.64 24.30 34.66
C VAL A 94 -6.26 22.91 34.71
N GLY A 95 -5.74 21.95 33.89
CA GLY A 95 -6.36 20.65 33.77
C GLY A 95 -5.64 19.70 32.80
N ALA A 96 -6.33 18.62 32.40
CA ALA A 96 -5.79 17.62 31.53
C ALA A 96 -6.88 16.95 30.67
N LEU A 97 -6.48 16.50 29.47
CA LEU A 97 -7.30 15.68 28.58
C LEU A 97 -6.56 14.40 28.18
N GLY A 98 -7.33 13.37 27.80
CA GLY A 98 -6.77 12.13 27.32
C GLY A 98 -7.70 11.45 26.32
N PHE A 99 -7.20 11.23 25.14
CA PHE A 99 -7.89 10.49 24.06
C PHE A 99 -7.37 9.06 23.98
N GLY A 100 -8.23 8.17 23.51
CA GLY A 100 -7.91 6.76 23.30
C GLY A 100 -8.78 6.16 22.21
N PRO A 101 -8.69 4.84 21.97
CA PRO A 101 -9.58 4.16 21.04
C PRO A 101 -11.02 4.21 21.54
N PRO A 102 -12.01 4.13 20.63
CA PRO A 102 -13.42 4.09 20.99
C PRO A 102 -13.78 2.79 21.72
N SER A 103 -14.93 2.76 22.33
CA SER A 103 -15.48 1.50 22.86
C SER A 103 -15.69 0.48 21.73
N PHE A 104 -15.36 -0.79 22.03
CA PHE A 104 -15.44 -1.85 21.01
C PHE A 104 -16.89 -2.06 20.53
N TYR A 105 -17.82 -2.16 21.48
CA TYR A 105 -19.26 -2.21 21.24
C TYR A 105 -19.96 -1.14 22.06
N LEU A 106 -20.80 -0.35 21.40
CA LEU A 106 -21.60 0.67 22.03
C LEU A 106 -22.90 0.83 21.26
N SER A 107 -23.95 0.15 21.71
CA SER A 107 -25.21 0.02 20.96
C SER A 107 -25.81 1.34 20.51
N CYS A 108 -25.86 2.36 21.37
CA CYS A 108 -26.43 3.67 21.00
C CYS A 108 -25.59 4.38 19.93
N ARG A 109 -24.25 4.30 19.98
CA ARG A 109 -23.38 4.83 18.94
C ARG A 109 -23.54 4.06 17.65
N ASP A 110 -23.53 2.74 17.74
CA ASP A 110 -23.60 1.84 16.57
C ASP A 110 -24.94 2.02 15.84
N CYS A 111 -26.06 2.16 16.58
CA CYS A 111 -27.36 2.51 16.01
C CYS A 111 -27.39 3.93 15.43
N TRP A 112 -26.78 4.91 16.12
CA TRP A 112 -26.77 6.29 15.65
C TRP A 112 -25.95 6.44 14.37
N ILE A 113 -24.78 5.77 14.27
CA ILE A 113 -24.00 5.73 13.03
C ILE A 113 -24.78 4.98 11.95
N GLY A 114 -25.44 3.87 12.29
CA GLY A 114 -26.16 3.01 11.34
C GLY A 114 -25.24 2.09 10.53
N TRP A 115 -24.02 1.81 11.03
CA TRP A 115 -23.10 0.86 10.41
C TRP A 115 -23.46 -0.59 10.77
N ASP A 116 -23.19 -1.50 9.86
CA ASP A 116 -23.25 -2.93 10.14
C ASP A 116 -21.97 -3.44 10.84
N ALA A 117 -21.92 -4.71 11.14
CA ALA A 117 -20.79 -5.33 11.81
C ALA A 117 -19.49 -5.19 11.01
N GLN A 118 -19.57 -5.28 9.70
CA GLN A 118 -18.43 -5.21 8.79
C GLN A 118 -17.89 -3.78 8.66
N ALA A 119 -18.77 -2.81 8.41
CA ALA A 119 -18.40 -1.40 8.35
C ALA A 119 -17.83 -0.92 9.69
N ARG A 120 -18.40 -1.39 10.82
CA ARG A 120 -17.86 -1.10 12.16
C ARG A 120 -16.46 -1.64 12.35
N GLU A 121 -16.19 -2.87 11.97
CA GLU A 121 -14.86 -3.47 12.09
C GLU A 121 -13.83 -2.71 11.26
N GLN A 122 -14.20 -2.35 10.05
CA GLN A 122 -13.33 -1.64 9.11
C GLN A 122 -13.10 -0.17 9.49
N ASN A 123 -14.10 0.53 10.02
CA ASN A 123 -14.07 1.99 10.18
C ASN A 123 -13.99 2.46 11.63
N ARG A 124 -13.99 1.54 12.63
CA ARG A 124 -13.91 1.91 14.04
C ARG A 124 -12.66 2.72 14.39
N HIS A 125 -11.56 2.53 13.67
CA HIS A 125 -10.33 3.29 13.85
C HIS A 125 -10.48 4.79 13.49
N LEU A 126 -11.52 5.15 12.73
CA LEU A 126 -11.87 6.53 12.42
C LEU A 126 -12.66 7.23 13.54
N VAL A 127 -12.95 6.51 14.61
CA VAL A 127 -13.59 7.04 15.82
C VAL A 127 -12.56 7.06 16.94
N ILE A 128 -12.48 8.16 17.68
CA ILE A 128 -11.65 8.27 18.89
C ILE A 128 -12.51 8.57 20.12
N GLY A 129 -12.03 8.17 21.29
CA GLY A 129 -12.73 8.39 22.56
C GLY A 129 -12.03 9.44 23.40
N LEU A 130 -12.70 10.52 23.77
CA LEU A 130 -12.25 11.41 24.84
C LEU A 130 -12.51 10.70 26.19
N SER A 131 -11.48 10.00 26.67
CA SER A 131 -11.57 9.11 27.82
C SER A 131 -11.25 9.80 29.15
N ARG A 132 -10.57 10.92 29.11
CA ARG A 132 -10.21 11.75 30.26
C ARG A 132 -10.43 13.21 29.94
N PHE A 133 -11.18 13.87 30.79
CA PHE A 133 -11.31 15.33 30.80
C PHE A 133 -11.36 15.77 32.24
N LEU A 134 -10.46 16.62 32.63
CA LEU A 134 -10.35 17.13 33.99
C LEU A 134 -10.00 18.62 33.95
N ILE A 135 -10.84 19.46 34.54
CA ILE A 135 -10.47 20.75 35.05
C ILE A 135 -10.21 20.56 36.54
N ARG A 136 -9.14 21.11 37.05
CA ARG A 136 -8.76 20.93 38.46
C ARG A 136 -9.89 21.39 39.37
N PRO A 137 -10.21 20.58 40.43
CA PRO A 137 -11.26 20.94 41.39
C PRO A 137 -10.99 22.32 42.03
N LYS A 138 -12.06 23.01 42.38
CA LYS A 138 -12.06 24.37 42.95
C LYS A 138 -11.72 25.50 41.96
N LEU A 139 -11.55 25.25 40.68
CA LEU A 139 -11.46 26.30 39.70
C LEU A 139 -12.86 26.72 39.24
N HIS A 140 -13.16 27.97 39.39
CA HIS A 140 -14.44 28.56 38.98
C HIS A 140 -14.19 29.63 37.91
N CYS A 141 -14.39 29.28 36.66
CA CYS A 141 -14.30 30.17 35.49
C CYS A 141 -15.41 29.81 34.53
N ALA A 142 -16.27 30.78 34.22
CA ALA A 142 -17.38 30.56 33.33
C ALA A 142 -16.90 30.16 31.91
N ASN A 143 -17.58 29.20 31.29
CA ASN A 143 -17.31 28.69 29.93
C ASN A 143 -15.97 27.96 29.75
N LEU A 144 -15.14 27.79 30.79
CA LEU A 144 -13.82 27.19 30.69
C LEU A 144 -13.86 25.79 30.06
N ALA A 145 -14.77 24.92 30.51
CA ALA A 145 -14.87 23.55 30.02
C ALA A 145 -15.26 23.50 28.53
N SER A 146 -16.26 24.28 28.11
CA SER A 146 -16.68 24.33 26.71
C SER A 146 -15.60 24.92 25.80
N HIS A 147 -14.82 25.88 26.29
CA HIS A 147 -13.70 26.44 25.57
C HIS A 147 -12.56 25.44 25.39
N CYS A 148 -12.22 24.68 26.43
CA CYS A 148 -11.22 23.60 26.36
C CYS A 148 -11.64 22.51 25.35
N TYR A 149 -12.92 22.14 25.29
CA TYR A 149 -13.42 21.22 24.26
C TYR A 149 -13.20 21.81 22.85
N ARG A 150 -13.51 23.08 22.63
CA ARG A 150 -13.30 23.74 21.33
C ARG A 150 -11.82 23.73 20.92
N LEU A 151 -10.93 24.10 21.82
CA LEU A 151 -9.49 24.13 21.57
C LEU A 151 -8.95 22.74 21.19
N VAL A 152 -9.33 21.70 21.94
CA VAL A 152 -8.80 20.37 21.66
C VAL A 152 -9.37 19.78 20.37
N LEU A 153 -10.65 20.05 20.02
CA LEU A 153 -11.25 19.57 18.79
C LEU A 153 -10.64 20.20 17.53
N GLN A 154 -10.11 21.42 17.63
CA GLN A 154 -9.41 22.08 16.52
C GLN A 154 -8.07 21.42 16.21
N ARG A 155 -7.41 20.79 17.19
CA ARG A 155 -6.05 20.28 16.99
C ARG A 155 -5.95 18.75 17.06
N VAL A 156 -6.73 18.04 17.87
CA VAL A 156 -6.57 16.61 18.13
C VAL A 156 -6.63 15.73 16.89
N ARG A 157 -7.37 16.16 15.86
CA ARG A 157 -7.45 15.44 14.58
C ARG A 157 -6.12 15.45 13.84
N ALA A 158 -5.43 16.58 13.81
CA ALA A 158 -4.11 16.73 13.21
C ALA A 158 -3.05 15.97 14.01
N ASP A 159 -3.02 16.16 15.33
CA ASP A 159 -2.09 15.46 16.24
C ASP A 159 -2.28 13.92 16.17
N TRP A 160 -3.54 13.45 16.01
CA TRP A 160 -3.82 12.03 15.85
C TRP A 160 -3.35 11.50 14.51
N PHE A 161 -3.54 12.27 13.44
CA PHE A 161 -3.04 11.93 12.11
C PHE A 161 -1.52 11.90 12.07
N GLU A 162 -0.87 12.90 12.64
CA GLU A 162 0.59 12.97 12.72
C GLU A 162 1.17 11.74 13.44
N ARG A 163 0.55 11.34 14.55
CA ARG A 163 1.07 10.22 15.37
C ARG A 163 0.70 8.84 14.86
N TYR A 164 -0.46 8.66 14.24
CA TYR A 164 -1.02 7.34 13.90
C TYR A 164 -1.37 7.16 12.42
N GLY A 165 -1.17 8.18 11.60
CA GLY A 165 -1.50 8.14 10.16
C GLY A 165 -3.01 8.02 9.86
N VAL A 166 -3.87 8.23 10.85
CA VAL A 166 -5.32 8.10 10.77
C VAL A 166 -5.99 9.42 11.07
N SER A 167 -6.81 9.92 10.14
CA SER A 167 -7.62 11.13 10.37
C SER A 167 -9.00 10.74 10.92
N PRO A 168 -9.26 10.89 12.24
CA PRO A 168 -10.56 10.56 12.80
C PRO A 168 -11.66 11.47 12.26
N VAL A 169 -12.87 10.92 12.11
CA VAL A 169 -14.06 11.66 11.64
C VAL A 169 -15.07 11.90 12.75
N LEU A 170 -14.98 11.13 13.84
CA LEU A 170 -15.89 11.18 14.98
C LEU A 170 -15.11 11.07 16.30
N VAL A 171 -15.54 11.83 17.30
CA VAL A 171 -15.10 11.64 18.69
C VAL A 171 -16.30 11.31 19.57
N GLU A 172 -16.12 10.36 20.50
CA GLU A 172 -17.13 9.98 21.51
C GLU A 172 -16.64 10.30 22.92
N THR A 173 -17.58 10.60 23.82
CA THR A 173 -17.30 10.74 25.26
C THR A 173 -18.48 10.28 26.09
N TYR A 174 -18.21 10.06 27.38
CA TYR A 174 -19.17 9.48 28.34
C TYR A 174 -19.32 10.36 29.56
N ILE A 175 -20.55 10.67 29.94
CA ILE A 175 -20.88 11.44 31.16
C ILE A 175 -21.71 10.61 32.11
N ASP A 176 -21.31 10.56 33.36
CA ASP A 176 -22.13 10.04 34.45
C ASP A 176 -23.14 11.12 34.90
N ARG A 177 -24.42 10.87 34.63
CA ARG A 177 -25.51 11.80 34.94
C ARG A 177 -25.70 12.06 36.45
N SER A 178 -25.27 11.12 37.27
CA SER A 178 -25.36 11.31 38.72
C SER A 178 -24.43 12.44 39.21
N THR A 179 -23.40 12.74 38.40
CA THR A 179 -22.35 13.72 38.81
C THR A 179 -22.31 14.95 37.89
N TYR A 180 -22.65 14.82 36.61
CA TYR A 180 -22.46 15.88 35.62
C TYR A 180 -23.70 16.09 34.74
N THR A 181 -24.04 17.33 34.47
CA THR A 181 -25.22 17.72 33.68
C THR A 181 -25.00 17.69 32.17
N GLY A 182 -23.74 17.68 31.68
CA GLY A 182 -23.40 17.75 30.26
C GLY A 182 -23.55 19.14 29.60
N ARG A 183 -23.85 20.20 30.36
CA ARG A 183 -24.08 21.57 29.83
C ARG A 183 -22.87 22.09 29.04
N SER A 184 -21.64 21.79 29.47
CA SER A 184 -20.41 22.20 28.79
C SER A 184 -20.24 21.51 27.42
N LEU A 185 -20.72 20.29 27.25
CA LEU A 185 -20.74 19.60 25.94
C LEU A 185 -21.77 20.22 25.00
N VAL A 186 -22.97 20.51 25.50
CA VAL A 186 -23.98 21.25 24.71
C VAL A 186 -23.43 22.57 24.21
N ALA A 187 -22.78 23.34 25.11
CA ALA A 187 -22.15 24.62 24.77
C ALA A 187 -20.97 24.49 23.79
N ALA A 188 -20.38 23.30 23.66
CA ALA A 188 -19.34 22.97 22.70
C ALA A 188 -19.87 22.20 21.45
N ASN A 189 -21.18 22.25 21.20
CA ASN A 189 -21.87 21.64 20.07
C ASN A 189 -21.71 20.11 19.95
N TRP A 190 -21.58 19.41 21.09
CA TRP A 190 -21.64 17.96 21.10
C TRP A 190 -23.09 17.48 21.08
N LEU A 191 -23.31 16.36 20.37
CA LEU A 191 -24.62 15.73 20.25
C LEU A 191 -24.74 14.57 21.25
N ARG A 192 -25.80 14.56 22.06
CA ARG A 192 -26.16 13.41 22.90
C ARG A 192 -26.89 12.38 22.05
N ILE A 193 -26.36 11.16 21.97
CA ILE A 193 -26.89 10.09 21.09
C ILE A 193 -27.56 8.93 21.85
N GLY A 194 -27.52 8.92 23.18
CA GLY A 194 -28.16 7.88 23.98
C GLY A 194 -27.42 7.60 25.28
N GLN A 195 -27.63 6.39 25.79
CA GLN A 195 -27.01 5.92 27.03
C GLN A 195 -26.31 4.59 26.86
N SER A 196 -25.22 4.38 27.59
CA SER A 196 -24.58 3.08 27.74
C SER A 196 -25.38 2.17 28.65
N LEU A 197 -25.37 0.85 28.38
CA LEU A 197 -26.13 -0.13 29.17
C LEU A 197 -25.60 -0.38 30.58
N GLY A 198 -24.57 0.32 31.03
CA GLY A 198 -23.98 0.12 32.36
C GLY A 198 -23.37 -1.25 32.63
N ARG A 199 -23.30 -2.13 31.62
CA ARG A 199 -22.72 -3.46 31.74
C ARG A 199 -21.22 -3.34 31.90
N GLY A 200 -20.68 -3.76 33.08
CA GLY A 200 -19.25 -3.89 33.29
C GLY A 200 -18.62 -4.92 32.33
N ARG A 201 -17.29 -4.88 32.13
CA ARG A 201 -16.59 -5.94 31.39
C ARG A 201 -16.86 -7.27 32.06
N THR A 202 -17.59 -8.15 31.38
CA THR A 202 -17.77 -9.56 31.77
C THR A 202 -16.48 -10.31 31.40
N SER A 203 -15.71 -10.73 32.40
CA SER A 203 -14.77 -11.82 32.25
C SER A 203 -15.42 -13.10 32.78
N PRO A 204 -15.10 -14.30 32.24
CA PRO A 204 -15.79 -15.55 32.63
C PRO A 204 -15.85 -15.87 34.13
N ASN A 205 -15.04 -15.20 34.96
CA ASN A 205 -14.90 -15.48 36.41
C ASN A 205 -15.13 -14.26 37.31
N GLN A 206 -15.80 -13.20 36.84
CA GLN A 206 -16.17 -12.08 37.71
C GLN A 206 -17.63 -11.71 37.46
N HIS A 207 -18.45 -11.82 38.49
CA HIS A 207 -19.81 -11.25 38.51
C HIS A 207 -19.70 -9.75 38.21
N ALA A 208 -20.34 -9.31 37.11
CA ALA A 208 -20.34 -7.93 36.70
C ALA A 208 -21.00 -7.08 37.80
N ARG A 209 -20.24 -6.23 38.49
CA ARG A 209 -20.85 -5.18 39.29
C ARG A 209 -21.57 -4.22 38.36
N PRO A 210 -22.87 -3.96 38.56
CA PRO A 210 -23.61 -3.00 37.73
C PRO A 210 -22.89 -1.63 37.87
N ARG A 211 -22.58 -1.02 36.74
CA ARG A 211 -22.05 0.35 36.64
C ARG A 211 -23.21 1.27 36.29
N SER A 212 -23.15 2.52 36.74
CA SER A 212 -24.14 3.53 36.34
C SER A 212 -24.21 3.67 34.81
N ALA A 213 -25.40 3.78 34.28
CA ALA A 213 -25.60 4.13 32.87
C ALA A 213 -25.02 5.53 32.61
N LYS A 214 -24.27 5.69 31.54
CA LYS A 214 -23.64 6.96 31.16
C LYS A 214 -24.27 7.50 29.90
N ASP A 215 -24.49 8.80 29.85
CA ASP A 215 -24.85 9.47 28.61
C ASP A 215 -23.68 9.42 27.66
N VAL A 216 -23.97 9.12 26.40
CA VAL A 216 -23.00 9.06 25.31
C VAL A 216 -23.17 10.27 24.44
N TRP A 217 -22.06 10.97 24.23
CA TRP A 217 -22.00 12.17 23.43
C TRP A 217 -21.00 11.99 22.32
N VAL A 218 -21.29 12.59 21.15
CA VAL A 218 -20.41 12.58 19.97
C VAL A 218 -20.24 13.98 19.41
N TRP A 219 -19.11 14.18 18.76
CA TRP A 219 -18.84 15.35 17.97
C TRP A 219 -18.18 14.93 16.67
N GLN A 220 -18.55 15.55 15.54
CA GLN A 220 -18.07 15.16 14.20
C GLN A 220 -17.36 16.32 13.51
N TRP A 221 -16.23 16.03 12.86
CA TRP A 221 -15.46 17.01 12.08
C TRP A 221 -16.06 17.28 10.70
N ASP A 222 -16.87 16.36 10.20
CA ASP A 222 -17.44 16.39 8.85
C ASP A 222 -18.94 16.04 8.96
N PRO A 223 -19.85 16.83 8.36
CA PRO A 223 -21.26 16.48 8.28
C PRO A 223 -21.50 15.09 7.67
N GLN A 224 -20.59 14.62 6.81
CA GLN A 224 -20.64 13.29 6.19
C GLN A 224 -19.98 12.19 7.04
N ALA A 225 -19.56 12.47 8.27
CA ALA A 225 -18.87 11.48 9.12
C ALA A 225 -19.65 10.16 9.24
N ARG A 226 -20.97 10.20 9.39
CA ARG A 226 -21.81 9.00 9.45
C ARG A 226 -21.75 8.19 8.15
N ALA A 227 -21.90 8.84 7.00
CA ALA A 227 -21.81 8.19 5.70
C ALA A 227 -20.44 7.53 5.50
N ARG A 228 -19.35 8.23 5.86
CA ARG A 228 -17.99 7.68 5.81
C ARG A 228 -17.79 6.48 6.75
N LEU A 229 -18.42 6.48 7.92
CA LEU A 229 -18.35 5.36 8.86
C LEU A 229 -19.22 4.17 8.41
N GLN A 230 -20.29 4.41 7.66
CA GLN A 230 -21.13 3.39 7.05
C GLN A 230 -20.54 2.83 5.76
N GLU A 231 -19.60 3.55 5.12
CA GLU A 231 -18.94 3.06 3.93
C GLU A 231 -18.33 1.70 4.26
N ARG A 232 -18.88 0.67 3.67
CA ARG A 232 -18.19 -0.57 3.52
C ARG A 232 -17.02 -0.27 2.58
N ARG A 233 -15.84 -0.09 3.13
CA ARG A 233 -14.69 -0.46 2.33
C ARG A 233 -14.96 -1.92 2.02
N LEU A 234 -15.28 -2.21 0.76
CA LEU A 234 -15.34 -3.59 0.32
C LEU A 234 -14.11 -4.22 0.95
N PRO A 235 -14.26 -5.30 1.73
CA PRO A 235 -13.09 -5.95 2.23
C PRO A 235 -12.17 -6.00 1.01
N VAL A 236 -10.87 -5.72 1.22
CA VAL A 236 -9.92 -6.30 0.33
C VAL A 236 -10.26 -7.78 0.44
N VAL A 237 -11.15 -8.22 -0.41
CA VAL A 237 -11.25 -9.60 -0.76
C VAL A 237 -10.02 -9.77 -1.64
N VAL A 238 -8.90 -9.78 -0.93
CA VAL A 238 -7.86 -10.69 -1.28
C VAL A 238 -8.59 -12.02 -1.18
N PRO A 239 -9.04 -12.60 -2.29
CA PRO A 239 -9.75 -13.87 -2.20
C PRO A 239 -8.86 -14.74 -1.32
N ARG A 240 -9.38 -15.29 -0.22
CA ARG A 240 -8.58 -16.18 0.65
C ARG A 240 -7.88 -17.28 -0.16
N SER A 241 -8.44 -17.62 -1.34
CA SER A 241 -7.85 -18.49 -2.35
C SER A 241 -6.67 -17.90 -3.12
N VAL A 242 -6.49 -16.57 -3.16
CA VAL A 242 -5.38 -15.92 -3.92
C VAL A 242 -4.16 -15.67 -3.05
N PHE A 243 -4.34 -15.64 -1.72
CA PHE A 243 -3.27 -15.41 -0.75
C PHE A 243 -3.53 -16.28 0.48
N SER A 244 -3.66 -17.59 0.28
CA SER A 244 -3.86 -18.52 1.38
C SER A 244 -2.58 -18.73 2.17
N HIS A 245 -2.76 -18.85 3.46
CA HIS A 245 -1.74 -19.03 4.47
C HIS A 245 -1.07 -20.38 4.33
N SER A 246 0.04 -20.49 3.66
CA SER A 246 0.98 -21.57 3.95
C SER A 246 2.23 -21.53 3.09
N GLN A 247 3.32 -21.93 3.66
CA GLN A 247 4.60 -22.33 3.05
C GLN A 247 5.06 -21.57 1.80
N GLN A 248 6.29 -21.14 1.79
CA GLN A 248 6.96 -20.31 0.77
C GLN A 248 6.74 -20.76 -0.70
N ASP A 249 6.41 -22.05 -0.89
CA ASP A 249 6.18 -22.65 -2.19
C ASP A 249 4.72 -22.53 -2.68
N HIS A 250 3.79 -22.18 -1.79
CA HIS A 250 2.36 -22.21 -2.10
C HIS A 250 1.94 -21.11 -3.08
N TRP A 251 2.45 -19.88 -2.94
CA TRP A 251 2.07 -18.79 -3.84
C TRP A 251 2.46 -19.03 -5.30
N VAL A 252 3.60 -19.73 -5.52
CA VAL A 252 4.04 -20.10 -6.88
C VAL A 252 3.10 -21.13 -7.48
N GLN A 253 2.65 -22.09 -6.69
CA GLN A 253 1.70 -23.11 -7.14
C GLN A 253 0.34 -22.47 -7.45
N GLU A 254 -0.13 -21.58 -6.60
CA GLU A 254 -1.36 -20.81 -6.84
C GLU A 254 -1.26 -19.95 -8.11
N GLU A 255 -0.14 -19.21 -8.27
CA GLU A 255 0.05 -18.32 -9.40
C GLU A 255 0.22 -19.08 -10.73
N LEU A 256 0.70 -20.33 -10.67
CA LEU A 256 0.83 -21.22 -11.83
C LEU A 256 -0.31 -22.24 -11.93
N ASP A 257 -1.41 -22.04 -11.20
CA ASP A 257 -2.60 -22.91 -11.30
C ASP A 257 -3.13 -22.94 -12.73
N GLY A 258 -3.38 -24.16 -13.26
CA GLY A 258 -3.78 -24.35 -14.64
C GLY A 258 -2.64 -24.30 -15.68
N LEU A 259 -1.37 -24.26 -15.23
CA LEU A 259 -0.24 -24.39 -16.15
C LEU A 259 -0.23 -25.76 -16.83
N ASP A 260 -0.38 -25.78 -18.15
CA ASP A 260 -0.22 -27.01 -18.95
C ASP A 260 0.91 -26.86 -19.96
N LEU A 261 1.99 -27.58 -19.75
CA LEU A 261 3.15 -27.64 -20.63
C LEU A 261 3.30 -29.04 -21.31
N GLY A 262 2.21 -29.80 -21.32
CA GLY A 262 2.17 -31.14 -21.91
C GLY A 262 2.93 -32.20 -21.12
N HIS A 263 3.74 -31.83 -20.13
CA HIS A 263 4.49 -32.77 -19.30
C HIS A 263 4.74 -32.26 -17.88
N VAL A 264 4.39 -33.05 -16.88
CA VAL A 264 4.50 -32.69 -15.44
C VAL A 264 5.94 -32.27 -15.03
N LYS A 265 6.98 -32.86 -15.62
CA LYS A 265 8.38 -32.48 -15.34
C LYS A 265 8.68 -31.03 -15.80
N LEU A 266 8.09 -30.58 -16.91
CA LEU A 266 8.23 -29.20 -17.39
C LEU A 266 7.50 -28.22 -16.46
N GLN A 267 6.29 -28.56 -16.05
CA GLN A 267 5.50 -27.76 -15.09
C GLN A 267 6.24 -27.61 -13.76
N LYS A 268 6.71 -28.72 -13.17
CA LYS A 268 7.52 -28.70 -11.94
C LYS A 268 8.83 -27.90 -12.12
N ARG A 269 9.46 -27.99 -13.28
CA ARG A 269 10.68 -27.23 -13.60
C ARG A 269 10.38 -25.73 -13.65
N PHE A 270 9.31 -25.32 -14.31
CA PHE A 270 8.92 -23.91 -14.42
C PHE A 270 8.57 -23.32 -13.05
N ALA A 271 7.78 -24.05 -12.24
CA ALA A 271 7.47 -23.65 -10.88
C ALA A 271 8.74 -23.48 -10.02
N ARG A 272 9.68 -24.44 -10.10
CA ARG A 272 10.97 -24.33 -9.40
C ARG A 272 11.78 -23.10 -9.88
N MET A 273 11.80 -22.84 -11.19
CA MET A 273 12.48 -21.66 -11.73
C MET A 273 11.87 -20.37 -11.23
N LEU A 274 10.54 -20.29 -11.08
CA LEU A 274 9.88 -19.12 -10.53
C LEU A 274 10.23 -18.92 -9.03
N GLN A 275 10.30 -20.00 -8.25
CA GLN A 275 10.76 -19.96 -6.85
C GLN A 275 12.19 -19.45 -6.74
N ASP A 276 13.10 -20.03 -7.55
CA ASP A 276 14.51 -19.65 -7.56
C ASP A 276 14.70 -18.19 -8.02
N ARG A 277 13.90 -17.71 -9.00
CA ARG A 277 13.90 -16.30 -9.43
C ARG A 277 13.33 -15.36 -8.38
N TRP A 278 12.32 -15.76 -7.64
CA TRP A 278 11.82 -14.99 -6.50
C TRP A 278 12.88 -14.88 -5.39
N ALA A 279 13.59 -15.96 -5.12
CA ALA A 279 14.66 -15.95 -4.11
C ALA A 279 15.85 -15.05 -4.51
N HIS A 280 16.16 -14.97 -5.80
CA HIS A 280 17.32 -14.25 -6.33
C HIS A 280 17.00 -13.45 -7.60
N PRO A 281 16.14 -12.41 -7.54
CA PRO A 281 15.67 -11.69 -8.73
C PRO A 281 16.77 -10.91 -9.47
N ASP A 282 17.82 -10.45 -8.79
CA ASP A 282 18.95 -9.67 -9.35
C ASP A 282 20.11 -10.52 -9.86
N TRP A 283 20.14 -11.83 -9.49
CA TRP A 283 21.24 -12.69 -9.90
C TRP A 283 21.23 -12.97 -11.40
N SER A 284 22.40 -13.34 -11.93
CA SER A 284 22.48 -13.81 -13.30
C SER A 284 21.55 -15.01 -13.50
N PHE A 285 21.06 -15.21 -14.73
CA PHE A 285 20.15 -16.31 -15.00
C PHE A 285 20.74 -17.67 -14.62
N TYR A 286 22.05 -17.84 -14.78
CA TYR A 286 22.74 -19.07 -14.41
C TYR A 286 22.81 -19.29 -12.90
N THR A 287 23.21 -18.27 -12.14
CA THR A 287 23.44 -18.37 -10.69
C THR A 287 22.15 -18.50 -9.89
N SER A 288 21.03 -17.98 -10.40
CA SER A 288 19.73 -18.01 -9.72
C SER A 288 19.22 -19.42 -9.42
N PHE A 289 19.62 -20.44 -10.20
CA PHE A 289 19.03 -21.77 -10.16
C PHE A 289 19.81 -22.82 -9.35
N GLY A 290 20.47 -22.41 -8.28
CA GLY A 290 21.05 -23.36 -7.31
C GLY A 290 22.24 -24.17 -7.85
N GLY A 291 23.13 -23.55 -8.63
CA GLY A 291 24.38 -24.14 -9.07
C GLY A 291 24.35 -24.78 -10.47
N ARG A 292 25.44 -25.52 -10.81
CA ARG A 292 25.68 -26.00 -12.19
C ARG A 292 24.55 -26.88 -12.77
N ALA A 293 24.00 -27.77 -11.97
CA ALA A 293 22.93 -28.69 -12.45
C ALA A 293 21.62 -27.95 -12.67
N GLY A 294 21.21 -27.07 -11.73
CA GLY A 294 20.00 -26.24 -11.84
C GLY A 294 20.11 -25.25 -13.01
N GLY A 295 21.25 -24.58 -13.13
CA GLY A 295 21.51 -23.66 -14.25
C GLY A 295 21.41 -24.33 -15.61
N LYS A 296 22.08 -25.51 -15.80
CA LYS A 296 21.97 -26.31 -17.04
C LYS A 296 20.52 -26.68 -17.35
N ALA A 297 19.75 -27.11 -16.35
CA ALA A 297 18.37 -27.49 -16.54
C ALA A 297 17.46 -26.30 -16.87
N ALA A 298 17.73 -25.11 -16.30
CA ALA A 298 17.00 -23.89 -16.64
C ALA A 298 17.32 -23.43 -18.08
N TYR A 299 18.59 -23.46 -18.49
CA TYR A 299 18.93 -23.16 -19.89
C TYR A 299 18.28 -24.15 -20.86
N ALA A 300 18.34 -25.45 -20.56
CA ALA A 300 17.68 -26.47 -21.40
C ALA A 300 16.16 -26.25 -21.52
N PHE A 301 15.52 -25.75 -20.45
CA PHE A 301 14.09 -25.40 -20.48
C PHE A 301 13.84 -24.17 -21.35
N ILE A 302 14.62 -23.09 -21.17
CA ILE A 302 14.42 -21.81 -21.87
C ILE A 302 14.81 -21.90 -23.35
N GLU A 303 15.81 -22.70 -23.68
CA GLU A 303 16.27 -22.91 -25.07
C GLU A 303 15.39 -23.94 -25.83
N ASN A 304 14.43 -24.59 -25.18
CA ASN A 304 13.52 -25.54 -25.81
C ASN A 304 12.46 -24.79 -26.62
N ASP A 305 12.40 -25.03 -27.94
CA ASP A 305 11.47 -24.39 -28.88
C ASP A 305 10.13 -25.09 -29.03
N GLY A 306 9.79 -26.01 -28.12
CA GLY A 306 8.49 -26.67 -28.10
C GLY A 306 7.31 -25.67 -28.09
N ALA A 307 6.27 -25.95 -28.85
CA ALA A 307 5.11 -25.07 -29.01
C ALA A 307 4.45 -24.73 -27.64
N GLN A 308 4.48 -25.64 -26.70
CA GLN A 308 3.94 -25.47 -25.35
C GLN A 308 4.78 -24.49 -24.47
N LEU A 309 6.02 -24.22 -24.83
CA LEU A 309 6.93 -23.35 -24.08
C LEU A 309 7.01 -21.92 -24.65
N GLN A 310 6.02 -21.49 -25.44
CA GLN A 310 5.98 -20.11 -25.95
C GLN A 310 5.65 -19.14 -24.81
N PHE A 311 6.02 -17.87 -25.01
CA PHE A 311 5.84 -16.78 -24.03
C PHE A 311 4.39 -16.70 -23.51
N GLU A 312 3.43 -16.80 -24.42
CA GLU A 312 2.00 -16.69 -24.12
C GLU A 312 1.53 -17.82 -23.20
N ASN A 313 1.94 -19.06 -23.49
CA ASN A 313 1.56 -20.24 -22.70
C ASN A 313 2.18 -20.22 -21.29
N LEU A 314 3.42 -19.75 -21.17
CA LEU A 314 4.09 -19.62 -19.87
C LEU A 314 3.47 -18.50 -19.02
N LEU A 315 2.98 -17.42 -19.64
CA LEU A 315 2.34 -16.31 -18.95
C LEU A 315 0.85 -16.56 -18.63
N ALA A 316 0.18 -17.44 -19.39
CA ALA A 316 -1.26 -17.67 -19.31
C ALA A 316 -1.80 -17.95 -17.89
N PRO A 317 -1.15 -18.76 -17.01
CA PRO A 317 -1.63 -18.97 -15.64
C PRO A 317 -1.70 -17.67 -14.83
N HIS A 318 -0.66 -16.86 -14.91
CA HIS A 318 -0.62 -15.53 -14.24
C HIS A 318 -1.72 -14.62 -14.78
N GLN A 319 -1.95 -14.60 -16.09
CA GLN A 319 -3.04 -13.84 -16.70
C GLN A 319 -4.42 -14.33 -16.23
N ASN A 320 -4.62 -15.64 -16.13
CA ASN A 320 -5.87 -16.21 -15.63
C ASN A 320 -6.13 -15.84 -14.17
N ASN A 321 -5.10 -15.90 -13.31
CA ASN A 321 -5.20 -15.46 -11.93
C ASN A 321 -5.43 -13.95 -11.84
N THR A 322 -4.81 -13.16 -12.73
CA THR A 322 -5.08 -11.72 -12.83
C THR A 322 -6.54 -11.46 -13.15
N ARG A 323 -7.13 -12.18 -14.12
CA ARG A 323 -8.57 -12.07 -14.46
C ARG A 323 -9.48 -12.46 -13.30
N ARG A 324 -9.14 -13.51 -12.54
CA ARG A 324 -9.87 -13.88 -11.32
C ARG A 324 -9.86 -12.76 -10.28
N ARG A 325 -8.68 -12.13 -10.08
CA ARG A 325 -8.53 -10.97 -9.17
C ARG A 325 -9.32 -9.75 -9.65
N MET A 326 -9.31 -9.48 -10.97
CA MET A 326 -10.10 -8.41 -11.58
C MET A 326 -11.60 -8.62 -11.42
N ALA A 327 -12.10 -9.83 -11.65
CA ALA A 327 -13.52 -10.16 -11.55
C ALA A 327 -14.10 -10.01 -10.13
N ALA A 328 -13.25 -9.96 -9.11
CA ALA A 328 -13.64 -9.69 -7.73
C ALA A 328 -13.83 -8.18 -7.43
N GLU A 329 -13.46 -7.31 -8.36
CA GLU A 329 -13.53 -5.85 -8.20
C GLU A 329 -14.69 -5.27 -9.02
N LYS A 330 -15.29 -4.17 -8.54
CA LYS A 330 -16.33 -3.45 -9.29
C LYS A 330 -15.77 -2.60 -10.41
N VAL A 331 -14.57 -2.06 -10.21
CA VAL A 331 -13.88 -1.19 -11.16
C VAL A 331 -12.41 -1.54 -11.14
N VAL A 332 -11.84 -1.71 -12.33
CA VAL A 332 -10.42 -1.99 -12.54
C VAL A 332 -9.87 -1.05 -13.60
N VAL A 333 -8.65 -0.56 -13.37
CA VAL A 333 -7.90 0.20 -14.39
C VAL A 333 -6.82 -0.70 -14.97
N LEU A 334 -6.87 -0.92 -16.28
CA LEU A 334 -5.82 -1.55 -17.07
C LEU A 334 -4.89 -0.47 -17.60
N ALA A 335 -3.74 -0.31 -16.97
CA ALA A 335 -2.70 0.58 -17.47
C ALA A 335 -2.00 -0.08 -18.65
N GLN A 336 -1.96 0.63 -19.78
CA GLN A 336 -1.35 0.19 -21.04
C GLN A 336 -0.11 1.00 -21.34
N ASP A 337 1.01 0.33 -21.62
CA ASP A 337 2.26 1.01 -21.98
C ASP A 337 3.25 0.07 -22.68
N THR A 338 4.26 0.66 -23.36
CA THR A 338 5.36 -0.05 -24.01
C THR A 338 6.68 0.27 -23.32
N THR A 339 7.48 -0.74 -23.01
CA THR A 339 8.85 -0.54 -22.57
C THR A 339 9.85 -1.20 -23.50
N THR A 340 10.99 -0.56 -23.68
CA THR A 340 12.14 -1.11 -24.40
C THR A 340 13.00 -1.93 -23.47
N LEU A 341 13.41 -3.13 -23.89
CA LEU A 341 14.38 -3.98 -23.21
C LEU A 341 15.68 -3.97 -24.01
N SER A 342 16.70 -3.34 -23.48
CA SER A 342 17.98 -3.12 -24.18
C SER A 342 18.97 -4.26 -23.92
N TYR A 343 19.47 -4.85 -24.99
CA TYR A 343 20.45 -5.93 -24.97
C TYR A 343 21.69 -5.61 -25.83
N ASN A 344 22.17 -4.38 -25.76
CA ASN A 344 23.26 -3.86 -26.61
C ASN A 344 24.53 -4.70 -26.57
N GLY A 345 24.87 -5.31 -25.43
CA GLY A 345 26.03 -6.19 -25.25
C GLY A 345 25.90 -7.57 -25.88
N LEU A 346 24.70 -7.96 -26.36
CA LEU A 346 24.44 -9.31 -26.87
C LEU A 346 24.57 -9.40 -28.41
N LEU A 347 25.79 -9.22 -28.94
CA LEU A 347 26.04 -9.20 -30.38
C LEU A 347 25.73 -10.53 -31.09
N GLN A 348 25.83 -11.66 -30.39
CA GLN A 348 25.61 -13.01 -30.92
C GLN A 348 24.17 -13.51 -30.74
N THR A 349 23.31 -12.79 -30.02
CA THR A 349 21.93 -13.19 -29.78
C THR A 349 21.11 -12.99 -31.05
N LYS A 350 20.48 -14.06 -31.51
CA LYS A 350 19.66 -14.06 -32.75
C LYS A 350 18.25 -13.50 -32.46
N GLY A 351 17.69 -12.78 -33.45
CA GLY A 351 16.32 -12.30 -33.41
C GLY A 351 16.08 -11.02 -32.60
N LEU A 352 17.14 -10.30 -32.16
CA LEU A 352 17.02 -8.96 -31.61
C LEU A 352 16.89 -7.92 -32.73
N GLY A 353 16.06 -6.89 -32.50
CA GLY A 353 15.85 -5.79 -33.43
C GLY A 353 16.39 -4.44 -32.92
N PRO A 354 16.25 -3.39 -33.74
CA PRO A 354 16.67 -2.04 -33.34
C PRO A 354 15.75 -1.45 -32.28
N VAL A 355 16.35 -0.82 -31.25
CA VAL A 355 15.65 -0.13 -30.16
C VAL A 355 16.34 1.19 -29.83
N GLY A 356 15.58 2.16 -29.30
CA GLY A 356 16.09 3.48 -28.88
C GLY A 356 16.12 4.48 -30.04
N ASP A 357 17.19 5.31 -30.08
CA ASP A 357 17.33 6.38 -31.06
C ASP A 357 17.54 5.85 -32.49
N ASP A 358 16.76 6.33 -33.46
CA ASP A 358 16.82 5.94 -34.86
C ASP A 358 18.19 6.26 -35.50
N ARG A 359 18.93 7.25 -34.99
CA ARG A 359 20.26 7.62 -35.50
C ARG A 359 21.36 6.68 -35.06
N LYS A 360 21.19 6.04 -33.87
CA LYS A 360 22.15 5.07 -33.32
C LYS A 360 21.34 3.99 -32.60
N PRO A 361 20.66 3.13 -33.32
CA PRO A 361 19.80 2.14 -32.70
C PRO A 361 20.61 1.13 -31.90
N GLY A 362 20.15 0.89 -30.65
CA GLY A 362 20.58 -0.25 -29.85
C GLY A 362 19.97 -1.55 -30.36
N ARG A 363 20.26 -2.64 -29.65
CA ARG A 363 19.67 -3.97 -29.92
C ARG A 363 18.76 -4.36 -28.76
N GLY A 364 17.57 -4.87 -29.05
CA GLY A 364 16.66 -5.24 -27.98
C GLY A 364 15.34 -5.84 -28.43
N LEU A 365 14.42 -5.85 -27.46
CA LEU A 365 13.03 -6.25 -27.60
C LEU A 365 12.11 -5.13 -27.10
N LEU A 366 10.89 -5.15 -27.58
CA LEU A 366 9.81 -4.31 -27.06
C LEU A 366 8.83 -5.20 -26.29
N LEU A 367 8.39 -4.70 -25.13
CA LEU A 367 7.35 -5.31 -24.32
C LEU A 367 6.19 -4.33 -24.21
N HIS A 368 5.02 -4.70 -24.73
CA HIS A 368 3.78 -3.97 -24.55
C HIS A 368 2.85 -4.76 -23.64
N SER A 369 2.25 -4.13 -22.65
CA SER A 369 1.49 -4.84 -21.62
C SER A 369 0.27 -4.07 -21.09
N LEU A 370 -0.71 -4.82 -20.57
CA LEU A 370 -1.82 -4.35 -19.77
C LEU A 370 -1.61 -4.79 -18.33
N GLN A 371 -1.36 -3.84 -17.44
CA GLN A 371 -1.25 -4.08 -16.00
C GLN A 371 -2.55 -3.69 -15.32
N ALA A 372 -3.14 -4.62 -14.58
CA ALA A 372 -4.38 -4.39 -13.86
C ALA A 372 -4.13 -3.80 -12.48
N PHE A 373 -4.85 -2.73 -12.14
CA PHE A 373 -4.78 -2.05 -10.85
C PHE A 373 -6.16 -1.87 -10.25
N ARG A 374 -6.23 -2.02 -8.93
CA ARG A 374 -7.35 -1.56 -8.11
C ARG A 374 -7.31 -0.04 -7.99
N LEU A 375 -8.44 0.55 -7.58
CA LEU A 375 -8.53 2.01 -7.37
C LEU A 375 -7.63 2.54 -6.23
N ASP A 376 -7.20 1.69 -5.32
CA ASP A 376 -6.24 1.98 -4.26
C ASP A 376 -4.76 1.75 -4.66
N ARG A 377 -4.50 1.59 -5.96
CA ARG A 377 -3.18 1.40 -6.59
C ARG A 377 -2.53 0.03 -6.36
N VAL A 378 -3.26 -0.94 -5.79
CA VAL A 378 -2.75 -2.31 -5.63
C VAL A 378 -2.75 -3.02 -6.98
N PRO A 379 -1.60 -3.59 -7.43
CA PRO A 379 -1.53 -4.29 -8.72
C PRO A 379 -2.18 -5.68 -8.64
N LEU A 380 -3.09 -5.96 -9.55
CA LEU A 380 -3.75 -7.26 -9.65
C LEU A 380 -2.97 -8.27 -10.50
N GLY A 381 -2.09 -7.79 -11.39
CA GLY A 381 -1.24 -8.60 -12.25
C GLY A 381 -1.19 -8.10 -13.68
N CYS A 382 -0.46 -8.84 -14.53
CA CYS A 382 -0.41 -8.60 -15.96
C CYS A 382 -1.59 -9.32 -16.65
N ALA A 383 -2.55 -8.55 -17.17
CA ALA A 383 -3.74 -9.10 -17.82
C ALA A 383 -3.46 -9.57 -19.26
N TRP A 384 -2.50 -8.91 -19.93
CA TRP A 384 -2.04 -9.25 -21.28
C TRP A 384 -0.66 -8.64 -21.53
N ALA A 385 0.14 -9.30 -22.39
CA ALA A 385 1.42 -8.77 -22.85
C ALA A 385 1.80 -9.35 -24.21
N LYS A 386 2.59 -8.57 -24.96
CA LYS A 386 3.19 -8.95 -26.25
C LYS A 386 4.66 -8.53 -26.25
N VAL A 387 5.54 -9.42 -26.70
CA VAL A 387 6.97 -9.18 -26.86
C VAL A 387 7.35 -9.37 -28.32
N TRP A 388 8.10 -8.42 -28.89
CA TRP A 388 8.57 -8.53 -30.27
C TRP A 388 9.90 -7.80 -30.47
N ALA A 389 10.58 -8.12 -31.56
CA ALA A 389 11.70 -7.38 -32.10
C ALA A 389 11.26 -6.60 -33.34
N ARG A 390 11.77 -5.40 -33.53
CA ARG A 390 11.63 -4.65 -34.77
C ARG A 390 12.51 -5.25 -35.89
N ASP A 391 12.09 -5.12 -37.13
CA ASP A 391 12.96 -5.43 -38.24
C ASP A 391 14.03 -4.36 -38.44
N TRP A 392 15.25 -4.78 -38.82
CA TRP A 392 16.37 -3.87 -39.05
C TRP A 392 16.21 -2.98 -40.29
N VAL A 393 15.38 -3.42 -41.22
CA VAL A 393 15.06 -2.68 -42.42
C VAL A 393 13.59 -2.24 -42.32
N SER A 394 13.35 -0.96 -42.03
CA SER A 394 12.01 -0.40 -42.08
C SER A 394 11.90 0.53 -43.30
N ASP A 395 10.93 0.28 -44.17
CA ASP A 395 10.55 1.21 -45.22
C ASP A 395 9.78 2.38 -44.59
N THR A 396 10.50 3.46 -44.30
CA THR A 396 9.92 4.67 -43.69
C THR A 396 9.23 5.57 -44.72
N ALA A 397 9.49 5.35 -46.05
CA ALA A 397 9.05 6.26 -47.10
C ALA A 397 7.52 6.31 -47.27
N HIS A 398 6.78 5.26 -46.87
CA HIS A 398 5.34 5.18 -47.05
C HIS A 398 4.52 5.00 -45.76
N ARG A 399 5.11 5.34 -44.61
CA ARG A 399 4.49 5.15 -43.29
C ARG A 399 3.07 5.74 -43.16
N ASN A 400 2.81 6.87 -43.83
CA ASN A 400 1.50 7.54 -43.78
C ASN A 400 0.42 6.83 -44.60
N GLN A 401 0.81 5.98 -45.57
CA GLN A 401 -0.11 5.22 -46.41
C GLN A 401 -0.40 3.81 -45.91
N GLN A 402 0.38 3.32 -44.95
CA GLN A 402 0.20 2.00 -44.36
C GLN A 402 -1.08 1.93 -43.54
N SER A 403 -1.76 0.77 -43.56
CA SER A 403 -2.86 0.46 -42.66
C SER A 403 -2.36 0.35 -41.22
N ILE A 404 -3.26 0.43 -40.24
CA ILE A 404 -2.90 0.27 -38.82
C ILE A 404 -2.21 -1.06 -38.54
N ASP A 405 -2.62 -2.13 -39.24
CA ASP A 405 -2.08 -3.49 -39.09
C ASP A 405 -0.61 -3.60 -39.55
N GLN A 406 -0.15 -2.65 -40.35
CA GLN A 406 1.23 -2.55 -40.81
C GLN A 406 2.09 -1.58 -39.98
N LYS A 407 1.44 -0.82 -39.09
CA LYS A 407 2.10 0.14 -38.21
C LYS A 407 2.40 -0.46 -36.85
N GLU A 408 3.50 -0.05 -36.22
CA GLU A 408 3.81 -0.46 -34.85
C GLU A 408 2.74 -0.04 -33.86
N SER A 409 1.99 1.03 -34.15
CA SER A 409 0.86 1.49 -33.31
C SER A 409 -0.31 0.49 -33.24
N VAL A 410 -0.32 -0.57 -34.07
CA VAL A 410 -1.28 -1.69 -33.94
C VAL A 410 -1.26 -2.31 -32.53
N ARG A 411 -0.13 -2.25 -31.82
CA ARG A 411 0.00 -2.77 -30.45
C ARG A 411 -1.05 -2.20 -29.49
N TRP A 412 -1.41 -0.90 -29.65
CA TRP A 412 -2.43 -0.25 -28.83
C TRP A 412 -3.82 -0.85 -29.08
N VAL A 413 -4.09 -1.17 -30.34
CA VAL A 413 -5.34 -1.81 -30.78
C VAL A 413 -5.40 -3.26 -30.32
N ASP A 414 -4.31 -4.03 -30.47
CA ASP A 414 -4.22 -5.44 -30.02
C ASP A 414 -4.52 -5.55 -28.53
N ALA A 415 -3.89 -4.67 -27.72
CA ALA A 415 -4.08 -4.64 -26.28
C ALA A 415 -5.52 -4.24 -25.89
N PHE A 416 -6.13 -3.28 -26.60
CA PHE A 416 -7.52 -2.90 -26.36
C PHE A 416 -8.50 -4.02 -26.73
N GLN A 417 -8.24 -4.77 -27.82
CA GLN A 417 -9.02 -5.96 -28.18
C GLN A 417 -8.88 -7.07 -27.14
N ALA A 418 -7.68 -7.28 -26.60
CA ALA A 418 -7.47 -8.21 -25.51
C ALA A 418 -8.25 -7.77 -24.25
N ALA A 419 -8.25 -6.46 -23.94
CA ALA A 419 -9.05 -5.92 -22.85
C ALA A 419 -10.56 -6.13 -23.08
N ALA A 420 -11.05 -6.00 -24.32
CA ALA A 420 -12.45 -6.28 -24.68
C ALA A 420 -12.82 -7.74 -24.43
N SER A 421 -11.94 -8.67 -24.84
CA SER A 421 -12.13 -10.10 -24.60
C SER A 421 -12.13 -10.44 -23.10
N ILE A 422 -11.33 -9.73 -22.31
CA ILE A 422 -11.27 -9.88 -20.85
C ILE A 422 -12.54 -9.32 -20.20
N ALA A 423 -12.95 -8.09 -20.55
CA ALA A 423 -14.13 -7.43 -20.00
C ALA A 423 -15.42 -8.21 -20.26
N ALA A 424 -15.55 -8.83 -21.45
CA ALA A 424 -16.68 -9.69 -21.80
C ALA A 424 -16.85 -10.90 -20.86
N GLN A 425 -15.75 -11.36 -20.22
CA GLN A 425 -15.78 -12.49 -19.28
C GLN A 425 -16.15 -12.07 -17.85
N MET A 426 -16.24 -10.77 -17.55
CA MET A 426 -16.53 -10.24 -16.23
C MET A 426 -17.56 -9.08 -16.29
N PRO A 427 -18.83 -9.36 -16.66
CA PRO A 427 -19.82 -8.30 -16.90
C PRO A 427 -20.19 -7.49 -15.65
N GLY A 428 -19.82 -7.95 -14.44
CA GLY A 428 -20.00 -7.24 -13.17
C GLY A 428 -18.88 -6.27 -12.81
N THR A 429 -17.84 -6.14 -13.65
CA THR A 429 -16.66 -5.32 -13.43
C THR A 429 -16.52 -4.26 -14.51
N GLU A 430 -16.50 -2.98 -14.14
CA GLU A 430 -16.16 -1.89 -15.06
C GLU A 430 -14.65 -1.87 -15.31
N VAL A 431 -14.23 -1.93 -16.55
CA VAL A 431 -12.82 -2.02 -16.96
C VAL A 431 -12.44 -0.76 -17.73
N PHE A 432 -11.47 0.00 -17.21
CA PHE A 432 -10.95 1.22 -17.86
C PHE A 432 -9.55 0.97 -18.40
N VAL A 433 -9.39 1.02 -19.71
CA VAL A 433 -8.07 0.98 -20.35
C VAL A 433 -7.48 2.38 -20.32
N SER A 434 -6.42 2.57 -19.55
CA SER A 434 -5.74 3.85 -19.40
C SER A 434 -4.39 3.82 -20.11
N ALA A 435 -4.17 4.78 -21.00
CA ALA A 435 -2.96 4.87 -21.81
C ALA A 435 -2.46 6.31 -21.97
N ASP A 436 -1.20 6.46 -22.38
CA ASP A 436 -0.56 7.75 -22.59
C ASP A 436 -0.92 8.39 -23.94
N ARG A 437 -0.16 9.44 -24.32
CA ARG A 437 -0.36 10.21 -25.55
C ARG A 437 -0.20 9.38 -26.82
N GLU A 438 0.68 8.36 -26.83
CA GLU A 438 0.92 7.54 -28.02
C GLU A 438 -0.30 6.73 -28.44
N SER A 439 -1.25 6.52 -27.54
CA SER A 439 -2.50 5.82 -27.80
C SER A 439 -3.59 6.71 -28.40
N ASP A 440 -3.36 8.02 -28.60
CA ASP A 440 -4.33 8.94 -29.20
C ASP A 440 -4.46 8.72 -30.71
N ILE A 441 -5.06 7.59 -31.09
CA ILE A 441 -5.25 7.17 -32.49
C ILE A 441 -6.73 6.92 -32.79
N MET A 442 -7.16 7.29 -34.02
CA MET A 442 -8.57 7.17 -34.42
C MET A 442 -9.07 5.73 -34.44
N ASP A 443 -8.20 4.78 -34.74
CA ASP A 443 -8.53 3.35 -34.75
C ASP A 443 -8.98 2.82 -33.40
N LEU A 444 -8.54 3.41 -32.29
CA LEU A 444 -9.04 3.09 -30.94
C LEU A 444 -10.43 3.66 -30.71
N TYR A 445 -10.68 4.92 -31.11
CA TYR A 445 -11.98 5.56 -30.93
C TYR A 445 -13.09 4.88 -31.70
N ASP A 446 -12.79 4.43 -32.95
CA ASP A 446 -13.74 3.70 -33.78
C ASP A 446 -14.15 2.37 -33.13
N ARG A 447 -13.21 1.68 -32.47
CA ARG A 447 -13.47 0.39 -31.82
C ARG A 447 -14.29 0.47 -30.55
N VAL A 448 -14.31 1.59 -29.86
CA VAL A 448 -15.11 1.78 -28.63
C VAL A 448 -16.60 1.53 -28.85
N THR A 449 -17.10 1.82 -30.04
CA THR A 449 -18.53 1.64 -30.39
C THR A 449 -18.97 0.18 -30.47
N VAL A 450 -18.02 -0.76 -30.63
CA VAL A 450 -18.29 -2.20 -30.83
C VAL A 450 -17.74 -3.09 -29.70
N THR A 451 -17.36 -2.50 -28.56
CA THR A 451 -16.81 -3.22 -27.42
C THR A 451 -17.89 -3.57 -26.38
N PRO A 452 -17.61 -4.49 -25.43
CA PRO A 452 -18.50 -4.76 -24.31
C PRO A 452 -18.87 -3.48 -23.54
N PRO A 453 -20.10 -3.34 -23.05
CA PRO A 453 -20.60 -2.11 -22.42
C PRO A 453 -19.85 -1.75 -21.11
N ASN A 454 -19.14 -2.69 -20.52
CA ASN A 454 -18.33 -2.52 -19.30
C ASN A 454 -16.84 -2.28 -19.62
N LEU A 455 -16.46 -2.04 -20.86
CA LEU A 455 -15.11 -1.64 -21.24
C LEU A 455 -15.08 -0.17 -21.64
N HIS A 456 -14.19 0.59 -21.04
CA HIS A 456 -14.06 2.03 -21.25
C HIS A 456 -12.63 2.43 -21.58
N LEU A 457 -12.50 3.46 -22.40
CA LEU A 457 -11.25 4.09 -22.74
C LEU A 457 -11.01 5.31 -21.84
N LEU A 458 -9.76 5.49 -21.37
CA LEU A 458 -9.33 6.67 -20.63
C LEU A 458 -7.90 7.02 -21.03
N ILE A 459 -7.74 7.88 -22.01
CA ILE A 459 -6.43 8.20 -22.59
C ILE A 459 -6.12 9.68 -22.51
N ARG A 460 -4.83 10.01 -22.58
CA ARG A 460 -4.37 11.39 -22.68
C ARG A 460 -4.26 11.80 -24.14
N ALA A 461 -4.92 12.88 -24.51
CA ALA A 461 -4.84 13.43 -25.84
C ALA A 461 -3.43 13.93 -26.18
N GLN A 462 -2.96 13.60 -27.39
CA GLN A 462 -1.74 14.13 -27.98
C GLN A 462 -2.05 15.22 -29.01
N HIS A 463 -3.16 15.05 -29.74
CA HIS A 463 -3.51 15.88 -30.86
C HIS A 463 -4.60 16.91 -30.48
N ASP A 464 -4.40 18.15 -30.88
CA ASP A 464 -5.42 19.19 -30.80
C ASP A 464 -6.42 19.03 -31.96
N ARG A 465 -7.35 18.07 -31.78
CA ARG A 465 -8.27 17.60 -32.81
C ARG A 465 -9.34 18.64 -33.14
N VAL A 466 -9.81 18.62 -34.38
CA VAL A 466 -10.95 19.43 -34.81
C VAL A 466 -12.24 18.71 -34.40
N LEU A 467 -13.13 19.46 -33.78
CA LEU A 467 -14.47 19.01 -33.38
C LEU A 467 -15.49 19.25 -34.51
N ASP A 468 -16.68 18.69 -34.39
CA ASP A 468 -17.79 18.89 -35.31
C ASP A 468 -18.23 20.35 -35.46
N CYS A 469 -18.04 21.14 -34.38
CA CYS A 469 -18.25 22.59 -34.37
C CYS A 469 -17.15 23.41 -35.05
N GLU A 470 -16.21 22.78 -35.78
CA GLU A 470 -15.04 23.39 -36.46
C GLU A 470 -14.00 24.01 -35.51
N GLU A 471 -14.16 23.85 -34.20
CA GLU A 471 -13.21 24.35 -33.19
C GLU A 471 -12.12 23.32 -32.88
N LYS A 472 -11.01 23.80 -32.32
CA LYS A 472 -9.96 22.97 -31.77
C LYS A 472 -10.30 22.51 -30.35
N LEU A 473 -9.94 21.28 -30.01
CA LEU A 473 -10.25 20.63 -28.75
C LEU A 473 -9.78 21.43 -27.53
N TRP A 474 -8.53 21.94 -27.55
CA TRP A 474 -8.00 22.69 -26.38
C TRP A 474 -8.67 24.04 -26.20
N ASP A 475 -8.92 24.76 -27.30
CA ASP A 475 -9.62 26.05 -27.25
C ASP A 475 -11.06 25.88 -26.77
N TYR A 476 -11.74 24.84 -27.27
CA TYR A 476 -13.09 24.51 -26.86
C TYR A 476 -13.18 24.21 -25.36
N LEU A 477 -12.27 23.36 -24.83
CA LEU A 477 -12.25 23.00 -23.41
C LEU A 477 -11.83 24.19 -22.50
N SER A 478 -10.92 25.04 -22.95
CA SER A 478 -10.49 26.20 -22.17
C SER A 478 -11.61 27.22 -21.91
N ARG A 479 -12.60 27.27 -22.79
CA ARG A 479 -13.78 28.14 -22.64
C ARG A 479 -14.91 27.53 -21.80
N GLN A 480 -14.83 26.20 -21.52
CA GLN A 480 -15.82 25.60 -20.63
C GLN A 480 -15.67 26.13 -19.19
N PRO A 481 -16.78 26.27 -18.44
CA PRO A 481 -16.68 26.71 -17.06
C PRO A 481 -15.83 25.75 -16.23
N CYS A 482 -15.08 26.29 -15.25
CA CYS A 482 -14.43 25.44 -14.25
C CYS A 482 -15.50 24.76 -13.38
N GLY A 483 -15.73 23.48 -13.63
CA GLY A 483 -16.77 22.72 -12.95
C GLY A 483 -16.32 22.10 -11.63
N ALA A 484 -15.02 22.02 -11.38
CA ALA A 484 -14.44 21.50 -10.13
C ALA A 484 -12.97 21.87 -9.97
N THR A 485 -12.50 21.79 -8.73
CA THR A 485 -11.06 21.77 -8.40
C THR A 485 -10.72 20.51 -7.62
N MET A 486 -9.45 20.09 -7.68
CA MET A 486 -8.93 18.98 -6.87
C MET A 486 -7.46 19.17 -6.56
N GLU A 487 -6.99 18.52 -5.51
CA GLU A 487 -5.58 18.43 -5.17
C GLU A 487 -5.03 17.05 -5.55
N VAL A 488 -3.83 17.05 -6.10
CA VAL A 488 -3.10 15.84 -6.50
C VAL A 488 -1.72 15.88 -5.88
N GLU A 489 -1.37 14.82 -5.15
CA GLU A 489 -0.02 14.66 -4.63
C GLU A 489 0.91 14.21 -5.76
N ILE A 490 1.97 14.97 -5.97
CA ILE A 490 3.05 14.66 -6.89
C ILE A 490 4.21 14.13 -6.05
N PRO A 491 4.55 12.82 -6.16
CA PRO A 491 5.63 12.24 -5.37
C PRO A 491 7.00 12.81 -5.77
N ARG A 492 7.95 12.75 -4.83
CA ARG A 492 9.35 13.06 -5.09
C ARG A 492 9.92 12.11 -6.16
N ASN A 493 10.75 12.63 -7.04
CA ASN A 493 11.64 11.85 -7.90
C ASN A 493 13.08 12.42 -7.83
N LYS A 494 14.00 11.90 -8.66
CA LYS A 494 15.40 12.36 -8.68
C LYS A 494 15.53 13.85 -8.98
N ASP A 495 14.64 14.40 -9.81
CA ASP A 495 14.70 15.74 -10.36
C ASP A 495 13.67 16.71 -9.76
N ARG A 496 12.78 16.21 -8.86
CA ARG A 496 11.65 16.99 -8.37
C ARG A 496 11.30 16.63 -6.93
N LEU A 497 11.11 17.65 -6.09
CA LEU A 497 10.58 17.50 -4.74
C LEU A 497 9.10 17.07 -4.75
N ALA A 498 8.67 16.38 -3.69
CA ALA A 498 7.25 16.11 -3.49
C ALA A 498 6.48 17.42 -3.32
N ARG A 499 5.31 17.52 -3.93
CA ARG A 499 4.42 18.67 -3.81
C ARG A 499 2.97 18.31 -4.02
N THR A 500 2.07 19.14 -3.55
CA THR A 500 0.64 19.06 -3.85
C THR A 500 0.32 20.06 -4.96
N ALA A 501 -0.24 19.58 -6.06
CA ALA A 501 -0.70 20.40 -7.18
C ALA A 501 -2.22 20.59 -7.06
N ARG A 502 -2.67 21.84 -7.21
CA ARG A 502 -4.09 22.17 -7.30
C ARG A 502 -4.50 22.28 -8.76
N LEU A 503 -5.45 21.43 -9.18
CA LEU A 503 -5.95 21.38 -10.55
C LEU A 503 -7.33 22.01 -10.66
N GLU A 504 -7.58 22.79 -11.72
CA GLU A 504 -8.92 23.09 -12.21
C GLU A 504 -9.36 22.05 -13.22
N LEU A 505 -10.64 21.69 -13.19
CA LEU A 505 -11.24 20.69 -14.07
C LEU A 505 -12.33 21.32 -14.93
N ARG A 506 -12.22 21.15 -16.25
CA ARG A 506 -13.19 21.59 -17.25
C ARG A 506 -13.53 20.39 -18.13
N TRP A 507 -14.79 20.14 -18.41
CA TRP A 507 -15.18 19.00 -19.23
C TRP A 507 -16.36 19.34 -20.13
N ALA A 508 -16.46 18.59 -21.23
CA ALA A 508 -17.56 18.65 -22.16
C ALA A 508 -17.77 17.32 -22.88
N ARG A 509 -18.97 17.10 -23.38
CA ARG A 509 -19.22 16.08 -24.40
C ARG A 509 -18.82 16.66 -25.74
N ILE A 510 -18.04 15.92 -26.52
CA ILE A 510 -17.48 16.37 -27.79
C ILE A 510 -17.73 15.35 -28.89
N GLN A 511 -17.64 15.79 -30.13
CA GLN A 511 -17.64 14.98 -31.35
C GLN A 511 -16.35 15.24 -32.10
N ILE A 512 -15.48 14.23 -32.19
CA ILE A 512 -14.19 14.33 -32.87
C ILE A 512 -14.38 14.01 -34.36
N LYS A 513 -13.90 14.91 -35.25
CA LYS A 513 -13.83 14.67 -36.68
C LYS A 513 -12.64 13.78 -37.03
N PRO A 514 -12.79 12.88 -38.01
CA PRO A 514 -11.66 12.13 -38.55
C PRO A 514 -10.65 13.09 -39.21
N PRO A 515 -9.33 12.77 -39.19
CA PRO A 515 -8.30 13.58 -39.83
C PRO A 515 -8.49 13.59 -41.35
N ARG A 516 -8.17 14.73 -42.00
CA ARG A 516 -8.33 14.91 -43.46
C ARG A 516 -7.34 14.12 -44.33
N VAL A 517 -6.19 13.73 -43.76
CA VAL A 517 -5.09 13.05 -44.43
C VAL A 517 -4.97 11.63 -43.92
N GLY A 518 -4.85 10.65 -44.81
CA GLY A 518 -4.72 9.22 -44.45
C GLY A 518 -6.04 8.54 -44.16
N CYS A 519 -7.17 9.18 -44.42
CA CYS A 519 -8.49 8.62 -44.16
C CYS A 519 -8.79 7.44 -45.10
N LYS A 520 -9.02 6.27 -44.50
CA LYS A 520 -10.03 5.37 -45.06
C LYS A 520 -11.37 6.08 -44.89
N ASN A 521 -12.15 6.22 -45.92
CA ASN A 521 -13.49 6.85 -45.92
C ASN A 521 -14.50 6.21 -44.93
N SER A 522 -14.06 5.39 -44.03
CA SER A 522 -14.86 4.58 -43.08
C SER A 522 -14.97 5.13 -41.68
N TRP A 523 -14.17 6.13 -41.28
CA TRP A 523 -14.27 6.70 -39.95
C TRP A 523 -15.37 7.76 -39.86
N GLY A 524 -16.35 7.51 -39.01
CA GLY A 524 -17.36 8.50 -38.63
C GLY A 524 -16.89 9.46 -37.57
N THR A 525 -17.74 10.44 -37.27
CA THR A 525 -17.57 11.31 -36.10
C THR A 525 -17.77 10.48 -34.83
N THR A 526 -16.83 10.55 -33.89
CA THR A 526 -16.88 9.77 -32.65
C THR A 526 -17.19 10.66 -31.44
N GLY A 527 -18.25 10.30 -30.71
CA GLY A 527 -18.68 11.02 -29.50
C GLY A 527 -17.92 10.56 -28.26
N LEU A 528 -17.17 11.47 -27.64
CA LEU A 528 -16.41 11.23 -26.41
C LEU A 528 -16.69 12.29 -25.35
N SER A 529 -16.35 12.02 -24.10
CA SER A 529 -16.19 13.03 -23.06
C SER A 529 -14.73 13.48 -23.06
N ALA A 530 -14.50 14.78 -23.04
CA ALA A 530 -13.17 15.37 -22.86
C ALA A 530 -13.09 16.09 -21.54
N LEU A 531 -11.96 15.92 -20.84
CA LEU A 531 -11.69 16.51 -19.53
C LEU A 531 -10.31 17.19 -19.56
N MET A 532 -10.28 18.49 -19.37
CA MET A 532 -9.04 19.24 -19.14
C MET A 532 -8.78 19.35 -17.64
N ALA A 533 -7.60 18.94 -17.21
CA ALA A 533 -7.11 19.05 -15.85
C ALA A 533 -5.80 19.88 -15.88
N ARG A 534 -5.87 21.14 -15.45
CA ARG A 534 -4.77 22.10 -15.53
C ARG A 534 -4.39 22.59 -14.16
N GLU A 535 -3.09 22.65 -13.88
CA GLU A 535 -2.57 23.12 -12.60
C GLU A 535 -2.70 24.64 -12.47
N ILE A 536 -3.21 25.08 -11.31
CA ILE A 536 -3.37 26.49 -10.94
C ILE A 536 -2.13 26.91 -10.17
N ASN A 537 -1.48 27.98 -10.63
CA ASN A 537 -0.31 28.59 -9.99
C ASN A 537 0.81 27.56 -9.70
N PRO A 538 1.35 26.88 -10.73
CA PRO A 538 2.46 25.95 -10.53
C PRO A 538 3.66 26.69 -9.93
N PRO A 539 4.47 26.03 -9.07
CA PRO A 539 5.68 26.62 -8.54
C PRO A 539 6.64 27.06 -9.65
N LYS A 540 7.34 28.17 -9.44
CA LYS A 540 8.30 28.70 -10.42
C LYS A 540 9.37 27.63 -10.74
N GLY A 541 9.53 27.33 -12.02
CA GLY A 541 10.49 26.32 -12.51
C GLY A 541 9.99 24.87 -12.46
N ALA A 542 8.77 24.60 -11.97
CA ALA A 542 8.16 23.28 -12.07
C ALA A 542 7.36 23.14 -13.37
N GLU A 543 7.45 21.99 -14.01
CA GLU A 543 6.58 21.65 -15.13
C GLU A 543 5.14 21.47 -14.61
N PRO A 544 4.16 22.26 -15.14
CA PRO A 544 2.78 22.19 -14.69
C PRO A 544 2.10 20.91 -15.16
N ILE A 545 1.14 20.43 -14.39
CA ILE A 545 0.21 19.40 -14.88
C ILE A 545 -0.75 20.08 -15.85
N ASP A 546 -0.76 19.60 -17.10
CA ASP A 546 -1.72 19.97 -18.14
C ASP A 546 -2.13 18.70 -18.90
N TRP A 547 -3.26 18.14 -18.50
CA TRP A 547 -3.80 16.92 -19.10
C TRP A 547 -5.13 17.19 -19.77
N VAL A 548 -5.25 16.74 -21.02
CA VAL A 548 -6.54 16.58 -21.69
C VAL A 548 -6.80 15.09 -21.80
N LEU A 549 -7.83 14.61 -21.12
CA LEU A 549 -8.22 13.22 -21.06
C LEU A 549 -9.46 12.99 -21.94
N LEU A 550 -9.46 11.90 -22.69
CA LEU A 550 -10.57 11.48 -23.55
C LEU A 550 -11.11 10.15 -23.06
N SER A 551 -12.44 10.02 -23.00
CA SER A 551 -13.11 8.79 -22.57
C SER A 551 -14.48 8.67 -23.25
N ASP A 552 -14.91 7.44 -23.52
CA ASP A 552 -16.30 7.13 -23.90
C ASP A 552 -17.24 7.25 -22.68
N TRP A 553 -16.71 7.10 -21.45
CA TRP A 553 -17.48 7.26 -20.21
C TRP A 553 -18.03 8.67 -20.07
N LYS A 554 -19.31 8.77 -19.70
CA LYS A 554 -19.95 10.08 -19.53
C LYS A 554 -19.40 10.82 -18.31
N ILE A 555 -18.87 12.04 -18.55
CA ILE A 555 -18.43 12.96 -17.49
C ILE A 555 -19.49 14.06 -17.36
N ASP A 556 -20.38 13.94 -16.38
CA ASP A 556 -21.52 14.81 -16.17
C ASP A 556 -21.50 15.54 -14.82
N SER A 557 -20.53 15.26 -13.99
CA SER A 557 -20.45 15.80 -12.63
C SER A 557 -19.00 16.01 -12.16
N ALA A 558 -18.81 16.93 -11.23
CA ALA A 558 -17.54 17.15 -10.55
C ALA A 558 -16.97 15.85 -9.92
N LYS A 559 -17.85 14.97 -9.43
CA LYS A 559 -17.47 13.67 -8.87
C LYS A 559 -16.88 12.76 -9.92
N THR A 560 -17.51 12.66 -11.08
CA THR A 560 -17.03 11.84 -12.21
C THR A 560 -15.73 12.41 -12.76
N ALA A 561 -15.63 13.73 -12.94
CA ALA A 561 -14.42 14.40 -13.41
C ALA A 561 -13.21 14.12 -12.51
N ARG A 562 -13.37 14.26 -11.18
CA ARG A 562 -12.30 13.93 -10.23
C ARG A 562 -11.88 12.46 -10.28
N ARG A 563 -12.85 11.53 -10.42
CA ARG A 563 -12.57 10.10 -10.59
C ARG A 563 -11.73 9.82 -11.83
N MET A 564 -12.07 10.43 -12.96
CA MET A 564 -11.30 10.22 -14.22
C MET A 564 -9.85 10.65 -14.05
N VAL A 565 -9.58 11.79 -13.40
CA VAL A 565 -8.20 12.22 -13.12
C VAL A 565 -7.49 11.25 -12.18
N GLN A 566 -8.17 10.80 -11.11
CA GLN A 566 -7.61 9.84 -10.16
C GLN A 566 -7.28 8.49 -10.84
N TRP A 567 -8.19 7.99 -11.68
CA TRP A 567 -8.01 6.72 -12.38
C TRP A 567 -6.95 6.81 -13.46
N TYR A 568 -6.86 7.92 -14.19
CA TYR A 568 -5.74 8.17 -15.10
C TYR A 568 -4.39 8.16 -14.36
N GLY A 569 -4.35 8.72 -13.16
CA GLY A 569 -3.16 8.70 -12.30
C GLY A 569 -2.69 7.29 -11.90
N LEU A 570 -3.55 6.25 -11.99
CA LEU A 570 -3.16 4.85 -11.76
C LEU A 570 -2.26 4.32 -12.87
N ARG A 571 -2.30 4.90 -14.08
CA ARG A 571 -1.43 4.54 -15.21
C ARG A 571 0.04 4.51 -14.82
N TRP A 572 0.48 5.45 -13.98
CA TRP A 572 1.87 5.48 -13.47
C TRP A 572 2.30 4.17 -12.78
N GLY A 573 1.38 3.33 -12.38
CA GLY A 573 1.66 2.02 -11.79
C GLY A 573 2.40 1.08 -12.74
N ILE A 574 2.16 1.17 -14.07
CA ILE A 574 2.86 0.34 -15.06
C ILE A 574 4.32 0.75 -15.22
N GLU A 575 4.63 2.05 -15.14
CA GLU A 575 6.01 2.55 -15.17
C GLU A 575 6.78 2.09 -13.93
N CYS A 576 6.14 2.08 -12.76
CA CYS A 576 6.73 1.49 -11.55
C CYS A 576 7.01 -0.02 -11.74
N TRP A 577 6.11 -0.76 -12.39
CA TRP A 577 6.33 -2.17 -12.69
C TRP A 577 7.48 -2.38 -13.70
N HIS A 578 7.56 -1.56 -14.75
CA HIS A 578 8.70 -1.56 -15.67
C HIS A 578 10.02 -1.26 -14.96
N GLN A 579 10.02 -0.33 -14.01
CA GLN A 579 11.19 -0.03 -13.21
C GLN A 579 11.61 -1.25 -12.37
N VAL A 580 10.68 -1.92 -11.67
CA VAL A 580 11.01 -3.15 -10.92
C VAL A 580 11.60 -4.22 -11.83
N LEU A 581 11.02 -4.38 -13.02
CA LEU A 581 11.48 -5.35 -14.02
C LEU A 581 12.94 -5.07 -14.46
N LYS A 582 13.30 -3.79 -14.65
CA LYS A 582 14.65 -3.38 -15.09
C LYS A 582 15.65 -3.29 -13.94
N ASP A 583 15.28 -2.67 -12.83
CA ASP A 583 16.20 -2.32 -11.76
C ASP A 583 16.35 -3.45 -10.72
N VAL A 584 15.23 -4.10 -10.33
CA VAL A 584 15.23 -5.20 -9.36
C VAL A 584 15.51 -6.53 -10.04
N CYS A 585 14.71 -6.88 -11.07
CA CYS A 585 14.89 -8.17 -11.78
C CYS A 585 16.06 -8.14 -12.76
N ARG A 586 16.56 -6.96 -13.12
CA ARG A 586 17.74 -6.75 -14.00
C ARG A 586 17.61 -7.50 -15.32
N VAL A 587 16.42 -7.48 -15.95
CA VAL A 587 16.11 -8.26 -17.15
C VAL A 587 17.04 -7.98 -18.33
N GLU A 588 17.55 -6.76 -18.45
CA GLU A 588 18.47 -6.33 -19.51
C GLU A 588 19.89 -6.90 -19.38
N THR A 589 20.21 -7.53 -18.26
CA THR A 589 21.51 -8.22 -18.04
C THR A 589 21.48 -9.70 -18.43
N ARG A 590 20.32 -10.24 -18.90
CA ARG A 590 20.17 -11.64 -19.29
C ARG A 590 21.01 -11.96 -20.53
N GLN A 591 21.76 -13.06 -20.51
CA GLN A 591 22.60 -13.51 -21.60
C GLN A 591 22.05 -14.83 -22.15
N LEU A 592 21.26 -14.76 -23.20
CA LEU A 592 20.62 -15.91 -23.85
C LEU A 592 20.83 -15.85 -25.39
N LYS A 593 20.78 -17.00 -26.06
CA LYS A 593 21.17 -17.14 -27.46
C LYS A 593 20.15 -16.58 -28.46
N THR A 594 18.88 -16.50 -28.08
CA THR A 594 17.80 -16.07 -28.97
C THR A 594 16.83 -15.12 -28.28
N ALA A 595 16.15 -14.28 -29.07
CA ALA A 595 15.06 -13.42 -28.61
C ALA A 595 13.90 -14.23 -27.98
N GLN A 596 13.59 -15.41 -28.52
CA GLN A 596 12.56 -16.30 -27.97
C GLN A 596 12.98 -16.82 -26.59
N ALA A 597 14.24 -17.20 -26.38
CA ALA A 597 14.75 -17.60 -25.06
C ALA A 597 14.68 -16.43 -24.07
N LEU A 598 15.02 -15.20 -24.49
CA LEU A 598 14.86 -13.99 -23.66
C LEU A 598 13.39 -13.76 -23.28
N SER A 599 12.47 -13.90 -24.23
CA SER A 599 11.03 -13.74 -23.99
C SER A 599 10.49 -14.77 -22.99
N ARG A 600 10.92 -16.04 -23.08
CA ARG A 600 10.52 -17.09 -22.12
C ARG A 600 11.07 -16.81 -20.71
N ALA A 601 12.33 -16.37 -20.60
CA ALA A 601 12.91 -15.99 -19.33
C ALA A 601 12.22 -14.78 -18.71
N LEU A 602 11.80 -13.82 -19.54
CA LEU A 602 11.11 -12.61 -19.15
C LEU A 602 9.81 -12.90 -18.38
N VAL A 603 9.09 -13.99 -18.70
CA VAL A 603 7.86 -14.36 -17.99
C VAL A 603 8.08 -14.53 -16.49
N LEU A 604 9.18 -15.18 -16.10
CA LEU A 604 9.53 -15.36 -14.69
C LEU A 604 9.75 -14.00 -13.99
N ASP A 605 10.50 -13.12 -14.67
CA ASP A 605 10.82 -11.79 -14.15
C ASP A 605 9.57 -10.88 -14.10
N MET A 606 8.63 -11.02 -15.04
CA MET A 606 7.34 -10.30 -15.05
C MET A 606 6.49 -10.64 -13.82
N ILE A 607 6.40 -11.92 -13.46
CA ILE A 607 5.64 -12.39 -12.30
C ILE A 607 6.33 -11.93 -11.00
N VAL A 608 7.66 -12.03 -10.94
CA VAL A 608 8.44 -11.55 -9.79
C VAL A 608 8.27 -10.04 -9.60
N ALA A 609 8.38 -9.25 -10.68
CA ALA A 609 8.21 -7.80 -10.64
C ALA A 609 6.81 -7.39 -10.16
N TRP A 610 5.76 -8.10 -10.61
CA TRP A 610 4.42 -7.90 -10.09
C TRP A 610 4.34 -8.15 -8.59
N ARG A 611 4.91 -9.25 -8.09
CA ARG A 611 4.86 -9.60 -6.67
C ARG A 611 5.61 -8.60 -5.80
N VAL A 612 6.76 -8.11 -6.24
CA VAL A 612 7.50 -7.03 -5.55
C VAL A 612 6.66 -5.76 -5.47
N LEU A 613 6.06 -5.35 -6.58
CA LEU A 613 5.19 -4.18 -6.61
C LEU A 613 3.93 -4.37 -5.75
N LEU A 614 3.37 -5.58 -5.72
CA LEU A 614 2.24 -5.94 -4.85
C LEU A 614 2.57 -5.75 -3.38
N LEU A 615 3.72 -6.25 -2.91
CA LEU A 615 4.20 -6.07 -1.53
C LEU A 615 4.26 -4.58 -1.17
N CYS A 616 4.91 -3.78 -2.02
CA CYS A 616 5.06 -2.34 -1.80
C CYS A 616 3.70 -1.62 -1.71
N ARG A 617 2.82 -1.89 -2.66
CA ARG A 617 1.55 -1.17 -2.77
C ARG A 617 0.52 -1.63 -1.76
N LEU A 618 0.46 -2.94 -1.46
CA LEU A 618 -0.47 -3.48 -0.47
C LEU A 618 -0.13 -2.96 0.93
N GLY A 619 1.15 -2.93 1.32
CA GLY A 619 1.58 -2.38 2.60
C GLY A 619 1.27 -0.89 2.75
N LYS A 620 1.33 -0.12 1.65
CA LYS A 620 0.93 1.29 1.64
C LYS A 620 -0.59 1.48 1.70
N ALA A 621 -1.34 0.73 0.91
CA ALA A 621 -2.80 0.85 0.83
C ALA A 621 -3.50 0.26 2.06
N HIS A 622 -2.96 -0.81 2.62
CA HIS A 622 -3.54 -1.58 3.72
C HIS A 622 -2.51 -1.90 4.82
N PRO A 623 -1.97 -0.88 5.49
CA PRO A 623 -0.85 -1.02 6.43
C PRO A 623 -1.15 -1.96 7.61
N HIS A 624 -2.43 -2.10 7.98
CA HIS A 624 -2.87 -2.90 9.14
C HIS A 624 -3.23 -4.35 8.81
N LEU A 625 -3.14 -4.77 7.53
CA LEU A 625 -3.31 -6.17 7.20
C LEU A 625 -2.24 -7.02 7.89
N PRO A 626 -2.57 -8.25 8.33
CA PRO A 626 -1.55 -9.17 8.82
C PRO A 626 -0.52 -9.45 7.72
N ALA A 627 0.75 -9.41 8.07
CA ALA A 627 1.83 -9.66 7.11
C ALA A 627 1.78 -11.10 6.53
N SER A 628 1.18 -12.04 7.26
CA SER A 628 0.93 -13.42 6.80
C SER A 628 0.09 -13.54 5.53
N VAL A 629 -0.52 -12.44 5.06
CA VAL A 629 -1.22 -12.41 3.77
C VAL A 629 -0.26 -12.62 2.59
N LEU A 630 0.97 -12.12 2.68
CA LEU A 630 1.95 -12.22 1.59
C LEU A 630 3.29 -12.85 1.99
N TYR A 631 3.65 -12.79 3.28
CA TYR A 631 4.88 -13.36 3.80
C TYR A 631 4.65 -14.77 4.35
N SER A 632 5.57 -15.67 4.05
CA SER A 632 5.54 -17.04 4.57
C SER A 632 5.85 -17.08 6.08
N PRO A 633 5.49 -18.16 6.79
CA PRO A 633 5.84 -18.32 8.20
C PRO A 633 7.34 -18.22 8.47
N GLU A 634 8.18 -18.68 7.55
CA GLU A 634 9.64 -18.64 7.67
C GLU A 634 10.17 -17.21 7.51
N GLU A 635 9.65 -16.46 6.52
CA GLU A 635 9.96 -15.04 6.36
C GLU A 635 9.52 -14.24 7.58
N LEU A 636 8.32 -14.48 8.08
CA LEU A 636 7.79 -13.80 9.26
C LEU A 636 8.61 -14.09 10.51
N ALA A 637 9.08 -15.32 10.69
CA ALA A 637 9.93 -15.68 11.83
C ALA A 637 11.24 -14.87 11.84
N ILE A 638 11.82 -14.61 10.68
CA ILE A 638 13.00 -13.76 10.54
C ILE A 638 12.65 -12.30 10.77
N LEU A 639 11.57 -11.79 10.16
CA LEU A 639 11.15 -10.41 10.33
C LEU A 639 10.80 -10.06 11.78
N GLU A 640 10.25 -10.99 12.57
CA GLU A 640 9.98 -10.78 14.00
C GLU A 640 11.26 -10.52 14.80
N VAL A 641 12.42 -11.03 14.38
CA VAL A 641 13.72 -10.75 15.04
C VAL A 641 14.07 -9.27 14.96
N PHE A 642 13.74 -8.60 13.84
CA PHE A 642 14.03 -7.18 13.60
C PHE A 642 12.90 -6.24 14.01
N LYS A 643 11.86 -6.74 14.64
CA LYS A 643 10.64 -5.97 14.97
C LYS A 643 10.92 -4.79 15.90
N ASN A 644 11.78 -4.96 16.87
CA ASN A 644 12.06 -3.91 17.87
C ASN A 644 12.80 -2.73 17.24
N GLU A 645 13.70 -2.99 16.30
CA GLU A 645 14.41 -1.98 15.53
C GLU A 645 13.43 -1.19 14.65
N ALA A 646 12.53 -1.85 13.96
CA ALA A 646 11.49 -1.20 13.14
C ALA A 646 10.53 -0.36 14.00
N LEU A 647 10.15 -0.84 15.18
CA LEU A 647 9.29 -0.09 16.11
C LEU A 647 9.99 1.14 16.70
N SER A 648 11.33 1.15 16.76
CA SER A 648 12.08 2.34 17.20
C SER A 648 12.03 3.44 16.15
N LEU A 649 12.04 3.09 14.86
CA LEU A 649 11.87 4.04 13.75
C LEU A 649 10.46 4.62 13.65
N GLU A 650 9.42 3.84 13.99
CA GLU A 650 8.05 4.35 14.10
C GLU A 650 7.89 5.40 15.23
N ARG A 651 8.82 5.44 16.20
CA ARG A 651 8.72 6.23 17.42
C ARG A 651 9.52 7.53 17.42
N ALA A 652 10.40 7.75 16.44
CA ALA A 652 11.31 8.90 16.43
C ALA A 652 10.79 10.06 15.57
N PRO A 653 10.18 11.11 16.17
CA PRO A 653 10.16 12.43 15.57
C PRO A 653 11.34 13.23 16.15
N GLY A 654 12.35 13.55 15.31
CA GLY A 654 13.26 14.65 15.55
C GLY A 654 14.38 14.43 16.57
N ALA A 655 14.97 13.26 16.67
CA ALA A 655 16.25 13.08 17.34
C ALA A 655 17.37 13.05 16.29
N ASP A 656 18.31 13.95 16.45
CA ASP A 656 19.60 13.88 15.78
C ASP A 656 20.25 12.54 16.15
N ASP A 657 20.38 11.72 15.14
CA ASP A 657 21.23 10.55 14.97
C ASP A 657 21.50 9.56 16.13
N PRO A 658 20.57 8.59 16.38
CA PRO A 658 20.94 7.33 17.03
C PRO A 658 21.26 6.19 16.01
N LEU A 659 21.34 6.51 14.72
CA LEU A 659 21.35 5.51 13.63
C LEU A 659 22.73 4.94 13.29
N GLU A 660 23.82 5.52 13.75
CA GLU A 660 25.15 4.96 13.49
C GLU A 660 25.31 3.55 14.10
N ALA A 661 24.76 3.31 15.28
CA ALA A 661 24.86 1.99 15.94
C ALA A 661 23.98 0.91 15.29
N SER A 662 22.81 1.27 14.72
CA SER A 662 21.94 0.32 14.00
C SER A 662 22.47 0.06 12.59
N THR A 663 23.07 1.05 11.96
CA THR A 663 23.62 0.97 10.59
C THR A 663 24.86 0.12 10.54
N GLU A 664 25.72 0.17 11.54
CA GLU A 664 26.86 -0.74 11.65
C GLU A 664 26.40 -2.20 11.76
N LYS A 665 25.36 -2.48 12.56
CA LYS A 665 24.79 -3.84 12.65
C LYS A 665 24.13 -4.31 11.35
N VAL A 666 23.36 -3.44 10.68
CA VAL A 666 22.74 -3.77 9.38
C VAL A 666 23.80 -3.82 8.28
N ALA A 667 24.80 -2.91 8.29
CA ALA A 667 25.93 -2.96 7.36
C ALA A 667 26.82 -4.19 7.58
N GLN A 668 27.02 -4.62 8.80
CA GLN A 668 27.70 -5.88 9.12
C GLN A 668 26.89 -7.08 8.61
N LEU A 669 25.55 -7.09 8.76
CA LEU A 669 24.68 -8.14 8.23
C LEU A 669 24.61 -8.12 6.69
N THR A 670 24.59 -6.94 6.07
CA THR A 670 24.57 -6.80 4.60
C THR A 670 25.95 -7.04 3.97
N SER A 671 27.05 -6.68 4.63
CA SER A 671 28.41 -7.01 4.18
C SER A 671 28.65 -8.52 4.25
N VAL A 672 28.07 -9.19 5.24
CA VAL A 672 28.09 -10.66 5.37
C VAL A 672 27.26 -11.33 4.25
N ALA A 673 26.11 -10.73 3.85
CA ALA A 673 25.26 -11.31 2.81
C ALA A 673 25.67 -10.98 1.37
N GLY A 674 26.31 -9.82 1.14
CA GLY A 674 26.63 -9.31 -0.21
C GLY A 674 27.99 -9.74 -0.78
N GLY A 675 28.88 -10.33 0.03
CA GLY A 675 30.27 -10.65 -0.35
C GLY A 675 30.70 -12.11 -0.22
N LEU A 676 29.81 -13.03 0.15
CA LEU A 676 30.21 -14.39 0.55
C LEU A 676 30.02 -15.42 -0.54
N ALA A 677 31.18 -15.97 -0.99
CA ALA A 677 31.23 -17.33 -1.48
C ALA A 677 30.79 -18.31 -0.35
N PRO A 678 30.19 -19.47 -0.68
CA PRO A 678 29.57 -20.38 0.31
C PRO A 678 30.46 -20.82 1.47
N GLU A 679 31.75 -20.67 1.36
CA GLU A 679 32.72 -21.15 2.36
C GLU A 679 32.97 -20.17 3.54
N THR A 680 32.60 -18.92 3.42
CA THR A 680 32.82 -17.87 4.44
C THR A 680 31.68 -17.68 5.41
N LEU A 681 30.48 -18.26 5.12
CA LEU A 681 29.29 -18.17 5.97
C LEU A 681 29.38 -18.99 7.28
N ALA A 682 30.38 -19.81 7.42
CA ALA A 682 30.54 -20.70 8.59
C ALA A 682 31.11 -20.04 9.85
N ALA A 683 31.66 -18.83 9.77
CA ALA A 683 32.43 -18.17 10.85
C ALA A 683 31.69 -16.99 11.54
N GLY A 684 30.48 -16.61 11.09
CA GLY A 684 29.72 -15.49 11.66
C GLY A 684 28.84 -15.90 12.84
N ALA A 685 29.17 -15.40 14.01
CA ALA A 685 28.56 -15.69 15.30
C ALA A 685 27.02 -15.50 15.33
N SER A 686 26.40 -16.40 16.00
CA SER A 686 25.11 -16.47 16.69
C SER A 686 24.43 -15.11 17.00
N ILE A 687 23.79 -14.48 16.00
CA ILE A 687 22.87 -13.35 16.21
C ILE A 687 21.40 -13.78 16.03
N VAL A 688 21.15 -15.00 15.51
CA VAL A 688 19.79 -15.53 15.33
C VAL A 688 19.51 -16.57 16.42
N PRO A 689 18.37 -16.49 17.13
CA PRO A 689 18.03 -17.47 18.15
C PRO A 689 18.05 -18.89 17.60
N SER A 690 18.64 -19.82 18.35
CA SER A 690 18.87 -21.21 17.94
C SER A 690 17.62 -22.06 17.76
N GLN A 691 16.44 -21.55 18.03
CA GLN A 691 15.15 -22.23 17.88
C GLN A 691 14.05 -21.25 17.47
N LEU A 692 13.69 -21.24 16.20
CA LEU A 692 12.46 -20.62 15.71
C LEU A 692 11.29 -21.59 15.94
N SER A 693 10.54 -21.40 17.02
CA SER A 693 9.23 -22.04 17.19
C SER A 693 8.23 -21.48 16.18
N PRO A 694 7.15 -22.19 15.79
CA PRO A 694 6.13 -21.66 14.93
C PRO A 694 5.43 -20.48 15.63
N VAL A 695 5.91 -19.26 15.38
CA VAL A 695 5.41 -18.04 15.98
C VAL A 695 4.20 -17.59 15.16
N LYS A 696 3.06 -17.36 15.83
CA LYS A 696 2.00 -16.53 15.27
C LYS A 696 2.53 -15.09 15.19
N SER A 697 3.06 -14.71 14.03
CA SER A 697 3.54 -13.36 13.80
C SER A 697 2.41 -12.35 14.03
N THR A 698 2.73 -11.28 14.76
CA THR A 698 1.84 -10.16 15.02
C THR A 698 2.15 -8.97 14.11
N LEU A 699 3.09 -9.12 13.18
CA LEU A 699 3.49 -8.07 12.25
C LEU A 699 2.33 -7.71 11.31
N THR A 700 2.18 -6.40 11.11
CA THR A 700 1.34 -5.87 10.04
C THR A 700 2.11 -5.81 8.72
N MET A 701 1.39 -5.67 7.60
CA MET A 701 2.02 -5.50 6.28
C MET A 701 2.95 -4.27 6.24
N PHE A 702 2.57 -3.18 6.93
CA PHE A 702 3.42 -1.99 7.02
C PHE A 702 4.72 -2.30 7.75
N GLN A 703 4.64 -2.93 8.93
CA GLN A 703 5.82 -3.27 9.74
C GLN A 703 6.74 -4.25 9.01
N ALA A 704 6.19 -5.30 8.41
CA ALA A 704 6.97 -6.25 7.63
C ALA A 704 7.68 -5.58 6.45
N ASN A 705 6.98 -4.74 5.69
CA ASN A 705 7.57 -3.99 4.58
C ASN A 705 8.63 -2.99 5.04
N LEU A 706 8.44 -2.34 6.18
CA LEU A 706 9.44 -1.45 6.76
C LEU A 706 10.72 -2.21 7.10
N ILE A 707 10.61 -3.36 7.76
CA ILE A 707 11.76 -4.21 8.10
C ILE A 707 12.47 -4.68 6.82
N VAL A 708 11.72 -5.15 5.82
CA VAL A 708 12.30 -5.54 4.52
C VAL A 708 13.03 -4.37 3.88
N ALA A 709 12.45 -3.18 3.89
CA ALA A 709 13.10 -2.00 3.34
C ALA A 709 14.38 -1.62 4.10
N MET A 710 14.39 -1.76 5.43
CA MET A 710 15.60 -1.56 6.26
C MET A 710 16.70 -2.54 5.88
N LEU A 711 16.37 -3.82 5.69
CA LEU A 711 17.32 -4.81 5.16
C LEU A 711 17.86 -4.41 3.78
N GLY A 712 17.08 -3.64 3.00
CA GLY A 712 17.47 -3.05 1.71
C GLY A 712 18.23 -1.73 1.79
N GLY A 713 18.51 -1.23 3.00
CA GLY A 713 19.22 0.04 3.24
C GLY A 713 18.31 1.26 3.35
N PHE A 714 17.04 1.09 3.73
CA PHE A 714 16.12 2.18 4.04
C PHE A 714 16.44 2.77 5.42
N TRP A 715 16.61 4.09 5.50
CA TRP A 715 16.97 4.79 6.72
C TRP A 715 15.79 5.18 7.61
N GLY A 716 14.58 5.24 7.04
CA GLY A 716 13.35 5.58 7.76
C GLY A 716 13.26 7.03 8.25
N ARG A 717 14.00 7.97 7.61
CA ARG A 717 13.90 9.39 7.93
C ARG A 717 12.53 9.92 7.53
N GLN A 718 12.02 10.92 8.23
CA GLN A 718 10.74 11.57 7.87
C GLN A 718 10.72 12.07 6.41
N SER A 719 11.88 12.53 5.90
CA SER A 719 12.05 12.97 4.51
C SER A 719 12.03 11.85 3.48
N ASP A 720 12.22 10.59 3.88
CA ASP A 720 12.38 9.47 2.95
C ASP A 720 11.03 8.95 2.42
N GLY A 721 9.94 9.27 3.10
CA GLY A 721 8.59 8.82 2.74
C GLY A 721 8.44 7.29 2.85
N HIS A 722 7.58 6.70 2.01
CA HIS A 722 7.43 5.23 1.96
C HIS A 722 8.54 4.60 1.12
N PRO A 723 9.07 3.42 1.55
CA PRO A 723 10.11 2.73 0.78
C PRO A 723 9.63 2.37 -0.62
N GLY A 724 10.47 2.66 -1.60
CA GLY A 724 10.21 2.35 -3.00
C GLY A 724 10.51 0.88 -3.36
N PRO A 725 10.08 0.44 -4.56
CA PRO A 725 10.28 -0.95 -5.01
C PRO A 725 11.74 -1.40 -5.07
N ASP A 726 12.68 -0.51 -5.35
CA ASP A 726 14.11 -0.81 -5.40
C ASP A 726 14.65 -1.20 -4.02
N LEU A 727 14.32 -0.43 -2.98
CA LEU A 727 14.68 -0.75 -1.60
C LEU A 727 14.03 -2.06 -1.14
N MET A 728 12.75 -2.25 -1.47
CA MET A 728 12.05 -3.50 -1.18
C MET A 728 12.70 -4.68 -1.89
N GLY A 729 13.07 -4.53 -3.17
CA GLY A 729 13.76 -5.57 -3.93
C GLY A 729 15.09 -6.00 -3.27
N ARG A 730 15.91 -5.02 -2.89
CA ARG A 730 17.17 -5.28 -2.17
C ARG A 730 16.94 -5.95 -0.81
N GLY A 731 15.94 -5.49 -0.05
CA GLY A 731 15.61 -6.08 1.24
C GLY A 731 15.09 -7.52 1.14
N LEU A 732 14.30 -7.82 0.11
CA LEU A 732 13.83 -9.18 -0.17
C LEU A 732 14.99 -10.14 -0.48
N LEU A 733 16.06 -9.68 -1.15
CA LEU A 733 17.26 -10.49 -1.36
C LEU A 733 17.91 -10.88 -0.05
N VAL A 734 18.08 -9.93 0.87
CA VAL A 734 18.63 -10.19 2.20
C VAL A 734 17.73 -11.14 2.99
N LEU A 735 16.42 -10.90 3.00
CA LEU A 735 15.44 -11.76 3.66
C LEU A 735 15.52 -13.20 3.13
N ASN A 736 15.55 -13.39 1.81
CA ASN A 736 15.63 -14.70 1.18
C ASN A 736 16.95 -15.42 1.51
N ALA A 737 18.07 -14.68 1.59
CA ALA A 737 19.35 -15.24 2.03
C ALA A 737 19.29 -15.73 3.48
N LEU A 738 18.68 -14.97 4.37
CA LEU A 738 18.47 -15.35 5.78
C LEU A 738 17.56 -16.58 5.90
N VAL A 739 16.46 -16.64 5.14
CA VAL A 739 15.57 -17.82 5.09
C VAL A 739 16.34 -19.05 4.62
N THR A 740 17.14 -18.92 3.57
CA THR A 740 17.96 -20.01 3.03
C THR A 740 18.96 -20.53 4.06
N TRP A 741 19.62 -19.62 4.77
CA TRP A 741 20.57 -19.96 5.81
C TRP A 741 19.90 -20.71 6.98
N GLU A 742 18.74 -20.27 7.45
CA GLU A 742 17.98 -20.96 8.49
C GLU A 742 17.54 -22.38 8.06
N ARG A 743 17.17 -22.56 6.80
CA ARG A 743 16.89 -23.89 6.24
C ARG A 743 18.12 -24.80 6.26
N MET A 744 19.28 -24.29 5.88
CA MET A 744 20.56 -25.04 5.90
C MET A 744 20.92 -25.48 7.32
N LYS A 745 20.74 -24.62 8.32
CA LYS A 745 20.95 -24.99 9.74
C LYS A 745 20.05 -26.16 10.17
N LYS A 746 18.77 -26.13 9.81
CA LYS A 746 17.82 -27.21 10.14
C LYS A 746 18.17 -28.52 9.45
N MET A 747 18.77 -28.49 8.27
CA MET A 747 19.19 -29.70 7.53
C MET A 747 20.48 -30.32 8.06
N ASN A 748 21.35 -29.59 8.78
CA ASN A 748 22.63 -30.06 9.33
C ASN A 748 22.76 -29.77 10.84
N PRO A 749 21.91 -30.33 11.71
CA PRO A 749 21.95 -30.02 13.14
C PRO A 749 23.22 -30.51 13.86
N THR A 750 23.94 -31.49 13.31
CA THR A 750 25.09 -32.15 13.97
C THR A 750 26.42 -31.41 13.85
N LYS A 751 26.58 -30.42 12.98
CA LYS A 751 27.83 -29.68 12.82
C LYS A 751 28.01 -28.49 13.78
N ASN A 752 26.98 -28.10 14.51
CA ASN A 752 26.99 -26.92 15.40
C ASN A 752 26.80 -27.27 16.89
N ALA A 753 27.02 -28.50 17.32
CA ALA A 753 27.12 -28.81 18.74
C ALA A 753 28.44 -28.23 19.28
N PRO A 754 28.45 -27.45 20.38
CA PRO A 754 29.70 -26.98 20.99
C PRO A 754 30.57 -28.18 21.31
N GLY A 755 31.82 -28.12 20.83
CA GLY A 755 32.79 -29.20 20.91
C GLY A 755 32.89 -29.75 22.33
N LYS A 756 32.71 -31.06 22.52
CA LYS A 756 33.03 -31.72 23.77
C LYS A 756 34.53 -31.44 24.04
N GLN A 757 34.81 -30.79 25.16
CA GLN A 757 36.18 -30.67 25.67
C GLN A 757 36.83 -32.05 25.68
N PRO A 758 38.11 -32.16 25.28
CA PRO A 758 38.83 -33.41 25.33
C PRO A 758 38.92 -33.86 26.81
N ARG A 759 38.42 -35.05 27.08
CA ARG A 759 38.63 -35.68 28.41
C ARG A 759 40.12 -35.81 28.65
N SER A 760 40.61 -35.19 29.69
CA SER A 760 41.95 -35.42 30.24
C SER A 760 42.00 -36.94 30.62
N LYS A 761 43.03 -37.64 30.09
CA LYS A 761 43.36 -39.01 30.55
C LYS A 761 43.90 -38.89 31.96
N PRO A 762 43.43 -39.77 32.91
CA PRO A 762 44.14 -39.90 34.18
C PRO A 762 45.45 -40.65 33.95
N GLY A 763 46.54 -40.08 34.53
CA GLY A 763 47.85 -40.69 34.62
C GLY A 763 47.90 -41.86 35.63
#